data_4f6f1aeb3a2a3b32fa7458dcf2ce92cd
#
_entry.id   4f6f1aeb3a2a3b32fa7458dcf2ce92cd
#
_cell.length_a   1.000
_cell.length_b   1.000
_cell.length_c   1.000
_cell.angle_alpha   90.00
_cell.angle_beta   90.00
_cell.angle_gamma   90.00
#
_symmetry.space_group_name_H-M   'P 1'
#
loop_
_entity.id
_entity.type
_entity.pdbx_description
1 polymer ?
#
loop_
_entity_poly.entity_id
_entity_poly.type
_entity_poly.pdbx_seq_one_letter_code
_entity_poly.pdbx_strand_id
1 'polypeptide(L)'
;MKMKTKKILITLLMALFISHSSLSQVSSSQVELDEIVLSVPFSQTIGKSVLKVQKINLDNLNPVLRSYVSKSLSKLPGVNIISNGPGISKPLIRGLSGNRVILYSNGIRLENMQWGDEHGLGVSPSAIKSIEVIKGPAYVIYGSDAMGGVLYMEPEGYSDDFSTDYLGIYNSNYNGITNSIGARGSSGEFNYLLRGTLTDNQNYSTPDGEIENTWFKENDIQAGLQYEAEKYKSDLRFSLNYSEIGIPHMDEEHGGHDEHEEEGHDDDEHEEEGHDDHEDEEESYQELTHTTLSWKNTFDFGNNHSLDVVLGRQVNDRKEFGGHGEEEGHEEEGHDDDHEEEGHDDDHEEEGHEEGEAELDMNQVTNTLDIKLSMPQSENLNIVMGANILSQNIENFGHEELIPDSDMNDFGIYGLGQVSIKNGQALIGVRYDSRSINSDMGSADFSNFNGSIGIRKDYENSTLRFNLASGYRAPNLVELFADGVHHATNRYEIGSTNLNAEKSFQTDLSLDVNNDDSNLSFDLFYNDISDYIYLTPSSMMIDGYRVYNYVQQNAYLWGGEINYSKQTGIKWLVSNTSLEYTFAESEDGEALPFIPPLTFNQTFNLNFSSDYSLEINFIAKSKQSRVSMFEEETDGYSLLNLSGNWMTSLLGNDLNVFWSIDNVFDKEYYDHLSRLKRIGIPEMGRNISVGLKYNF
;
A
#
# COMPACT_ATOMS: atom_id res chain seq x y z
N MET A 1 -27.22 -8.82 -39.99
CA MET A 1 -26.28 -9.94 -39.82
C MET A 1 -25.56 -9.91 -38.43
N LYS A 2 -25.61 -8.82 -37.69
CA LYS A 2 -24.93 -8.67 -36.35
C LYS A 2 -25.65 -9.32 -35.15
N MET A 3 -26.88 -9.75 -35.27
CA MET A 3 -27.64 -10.36 -34.15
C MET A 3 -27.56 -11.90 -34.06
N LYS A 4 -27.12 -12.59 -35.12
CA LYS A 4 -26.98 -14.05 -35.09
C LYS A 4 -25.68 -14.55 -34.52
N THR A 5 -24.61 -13.76 -34.57
CA THR A 5 -23.29 -14.12 -34.04
C THR A 5 -23.24 -14.08 -32.49
N LYS A 6 -23.99 -13.17 -31.84
CA LYS A 6 -24.03 -13.10 -30.36
C LYS A 6 -24.74 -14.31 -29.72
N LYS A 7 -25.74 -14.89 -30.40
CA LYS A 7 -26.43 -16.09 -29.87
C LYS A 7 -25.60 -17.37 -30.02
N ILE A 8 -24.72 -17.44 -31.02
CA ILE A 8 -23.85 -18.60 -31.23
C ILE A 8 -22.71 -18.63 -30.22
N LEU A 9 -22.17 -17.46 -29.81
CA LEU A 9 -21.10 -17.38 -28.80
C LEU A 9 -21.59 -17.78 -27.40
N ILE A 10 -22.81 -17.39 -27.01
CA ILE A 10 -23.43 -17.77 -25.73
C ILE A 10 -23.76 -19.26 -25.68
N THR A 11 -24.19 -19.85 -26.82
CA THR A 11 -24.51 -21.27 -26.89
C THR A 11 -23.25 -22.14 -26.91
N LEU A 12 -22.14 -21.67 -27.51
CA LEU A 12 -20.85 -22.36 -27.44
C LEU A 12 -20.22 -22.32 -26.01
N LEU A 13 -20.36 -21.21 -25.29
CA LEU A 13 -19.94 -21.12 -23.89
C LEU A 13 -20.76 -22.05 -22.98
N MET A 14 -22.06 -22.22 -23.24
CA MET A 14 -22.90 -23.17 -22.47
C MET A 14 -22.66 -24.63 -22.81
N ALA A 15 -22.20 -24.97 -24.02
CA ALA A 15 -21.95 -26.36 -24.44
C ALA A 15 -20.64 -26.96 -23.93
N LEU A 16 -19.69 -26.12 -23.47
CA LEU A 16 -18.42 -26.55 -22.86
C LEU A 16 -18.58 -27.01 -21.40
N PHE A 17 -19.76 -26.81 -20.78
CA PHE A 17 -19.99 -27.04 -19.35
C PHE A 17 -20.65 -28.37 -18.99
N ILE A 18 -20.83 -29.33 -19.92
CA ILE A 18 -21.45 -30.63 -19.63
C ILE A 18 -20.43 -31.76 -19.83
N SER A 19 -19.54 -31.92 -18.88
CA SER A 19 -18.84 -33.21 -18.65
C SER A 19 -18.54 -33.42 -17.17
N HIS A 20 -19.29 -34.35 -16.60
CA HIS A 20 -19.08 -35.18 -15.41
C HIS A 20 -18.15 -34.60 -14.30
N SER A 21 -18.72 -34.13 -13.22
CA SER A 21 -18.04 -33.83 -11.97
C SER A 21 -18.65 -34.59 -10.79
N SER A 22 -17.81 -35.33 -10.09
CA SER A 22 -18.07 -35.79 -8.74
C SER A 22 -18.01 -34.58 -7.79
N LEU A 23 -19.15 -34.23 -7.20
CA LEU A 23 -19.29 -33.06 -6.30
C LEU A 23 -18.55 -33.36 -4.98
N SER A 24 -17.43 -32.66 -4.77
CA SER A 24 -16.75 -32.55 -3.48
C SER A 24 -17.36 -31.40 -2.70
N GLN A 25 -17.66 -31.62 -1.43
CA GLN A 25 -18.13 -30.59 -0.50
C GLN A 25 -16.91 -29.78 -0.02
N VAL A 26 -16.76 -28.55 -0.44
CA VAL A 26 -15.82 -27.59 0.17
C VAL A 26 -16.62 -26.58 0.98
N SER A 27 -16.48 -26.62 2.29
CA SER A 27 -17.05 -25.64 3.23
C SER A 27 -15.99 -24.55 3.45
N SER A 28 -16.10 -23.41 2.75
CA SER A 28 -15.13 -22.32 2.82
C SER A 28 -15.32 -21.37 4.01
N SER A 29 -16.48 -21.35 4.66
CA SER A 29 -16.82 -20.36 5.68
C SER A 29 -16.37 -20.67 7.11
N GLN A 30 -16.03 -21.94 7.41
CA GLN A 30 -15.55 -22.33 8.74
C GLN A 30 -14.03 -22.20 8.91
N VAL A 31 -13.26 -22.16 7.82
CA VAL A 31 -11.80 -22.20 7.86
C VAL A 31 -11.21 -20.87 8.33
N GLU A 32 -11.79 -19.70 7.96
CA GLU A 32 -11.24 -18.39 8.32
C GLU A 32 -11.25 -18.08 9.82
N LEU A 33 -12.23 -18.56 10.58
CA LEU A 33 -12.34 -18.28 12.01
C LEU A 33 -11.34 -19.04 12.87
N ASP A 34 -10.79 -20.14 12.38
CA ASP A 34 -9.84 -20.99 13.09
C ASP A 34 -8.37 -20.68 12.70
N GLU A 35 -8.13 -19.74 11.77
CA GLU A 35 -6.78 -19.33 11.41
C GLU A 35 -6.10 -18.57 12.56
N ILE A 36 -4.82 -18.92 12.82
CA ILE A 36 -4.00 -18.24 13.83
C ILE A 36 -3.64 -16.85 13.33
N VAL A 37 -3.79 -15.88 14.21
CA VAL A 37 -3.39 -14.48 13.98
C VAL A 37 -1.97 -14.28 14.48
N LEU A 38 -1.10 -13.73 13.63
CA LEU A 38 0.29 -13.41 13.96
C LEU A 38 0.45 -11.99 14.47
N SER A 39 -0.39 -11.09 13.99
CA SER A 39 -0.35 -9.66 14.29
C SER A 39 -0.84 -9.30 15.70
N VAL A 40 -1.45 -10.21 16.45
CA VAL A 40 -1.83 -9.94 17.85
C VAL A 40 -0.84 -10.56 18.84
N PRO A 41 -0.65 -9.98 20.02
CA PRO A 41 0.39 -10.42 20.97
C PRO A 41 0.12 -11.77 21.61
N PHE A 42 -1.13 -12.23 21.61
CA PHE A 42 -1.53 -13.52 22.14
C PHE A 42 -1.77 -14.51 21.01
N SER A 43 -1.16 -15.70 21.10
CA SER A 43 -1.44 -16.78 20.13
C SER A 43 -2.90 -17.20 20.22
N GLN A 44 -3.68 -16.80 19.24
CA GLN A 44 -5.13 -17.07 19.18
C GLN A 44 -5.64 -17.05 17.73
N THR A 45 -6.82 -17.60 17.52
CA THR A 45 -7.47 -17.55 16.22
C THR A 45 -8.21 -16.23 16.02
N ILE A 46 -8.49 -15.86 14.76
CA ILE A 46 -9.25 -14.65 14.40
C ILE A 46 -10.54 -14.55 15.22
N GLY A 47 -11.31 -15.65 15.29
CA GLY A 47 -12.57 -15.70 16.03
C GLY A 47 -12.41 -15.43 17.52
N LYS A 48 -11.25 -15.69 18.13
CA LYS A 48 -10.99 -15.49 19.56
C LYS A 48 -10.32 -14.17 19.91
N SER A 49 -9.90 -13.39 18.92
CA SER A 49 -9.29 -12.08 19.17
C SER A 49 -10.31 -11.06 19.73
N VAL A 50 -9.87 -10.28 20.73
CA VAL A 50 -10.62 -9.12 21.25
C VAL A 50 -10.57 -7.96 20.24
N LEU A 51 -9.43 -7.81 19.55
CA LEU A 51 -9.30 -6.86 18.45
C LEU A 51 -9.93 -7.44 17.18
N LYS A 52 -10.50 -6.57 16.35
CA LYS A 52 -10.98 -6.98 15.03
C LYS A 52 -9.77 -7.14 14.10
N VAL A 53 -9.55 -8.36 13.65
CA VAL A 53 -8.51 -8.70 12.67
C VAL A 53 -9.18 -9.28 11.43
N GLN A 54 -8.75 -8.84 10.28
CA GLN A 54 -9.10 -9.45 8.99
C GLN A 54 -7.84 -10.06 8.42
N LYS A 55 -7.97 -11.22 7.80
CA LYS A 55 -6.85 -11.95 7.18
C LYS A 55 -7.24 -12.38 5.78
N ILE A 56 -6.33 -12.22 4.85
CA ILE A 56 -6.45 -12.71 3.49
C ILE A 56 -5.22 -13.58 3.21
N ASN A 57 -5.47 -14.82 2.81
CA ASN A 57 -4.42 -15.74 2.40
C ASN A 57 -4.27 -15.66 0.89
N LEU A 58 -3.12 -15.16 0.43
CA LEU A 58 -2.85 -14.93 -0.99
C LEU A 58 -2.71 -16.24 -1.78
N ASP A 59 -2.40 -17.36 -1.12
CA ASP A 59 -2.35 -18.67 -1.79
C ASP A 59 -3.73 -19.18 -2.21
N ASN A 60 -4.80 -18.69 -1.55
CA ASN A 60 -6.18 -19.06 -1.83
C ASN A 60 -6.84 -18.17 -2.89
N LEU A 61 -6.18 -17.12 -3.33
CA LEU A 61 -6.67 -16.16 -4.31
C LEU A 61 -6.14 -16.46 -5.72
N ASN A 62 -6.77 -15.80 -6.70
CA ASN A 62 -6.25 -15.80 -8.06
C ASN A 62 -4.83 -15.19 -8.08
N PRO A 63 -3.81 -15.90 -8.57
CA PRO A 63 -2.42 -15.42 -8.53
C PRO A 63 -2.17 -14.10 -9.28
N VAL A 64 -3.05 -13.66 -10.19
CA VAL A 64 -2.98 -12.33 -10.83
C VAL A 64 -2.96 -11.20 -9.77
N LEU A 65 -3.57 -11.41 -8.59
CA LEU A 65 -3.55 -10.45 -7.50
C LEU A 65 -2.14 -10.21 -6.91
N ARG A 66 -1.17 -11.04 -7.28
CA ARG A 66 0.24 -10.88 -6.92
C ARG A 66 1.05 -10.07 -7.95
N SER A 67 0.40 -9.45 -8.94
CA SER A 67 1.11 -8.61 -9.90
C SER A 67 1.75 -7.38 -9.24
N TYR A 68 1.07 -6.78 -8.24
CA TYR A 68 1.57 -5.67 -7.42
C TYR A 68 0.78 -5.56 -6.10
N VAL A 69 1.36 -4.89 -5.11
CA VAL A 69 0.86 -4.89 -3.71
C VAL A 69 -0.56 -4.34 -3.60
N SER A 70 -0.89 -3.24 -4.25
CA SER A 70 -2.23 -2.63 -4.17
C SER A 70 -3.34 -3.57 -4.66
N LYS A 71 -3.06 -4.38 -5.69
CA LYS A 71 -4.00 -5.36 -6.21
C LYS A 71 -4.33 -6.44 -5.16
N SER A 72 -3.34 -6.85 -4.37
CA SER A 72 -3.56 -7.75 -3.23
C SER A 72 -4.35 -7.06 -2.11
N LEU A 73 -3.98 -5.82 -1.75
CA LEU A 73 -4.62 -5.07 -0.67
C LEU A 73 -6.08 -4.70 -0.97
N SER A 74 -6.43 -4.46 -2.23
CA SER A 74 -7.80 -4.11 -2.65
C SER A 74 -8.85 -5.19 -2.34
N LYS A 75 -8.43 -6.41 -2.02
CA LYS A 75 -9.31 -7.50 -1.59
C LYS A 75 -9.66 -7.46 -0.10
N LEU A 76 -9.01 -6.62 0.68
CA LEU A 76 -9.26 -6.47 2.11
C LEU A 76 -10.39 -5.45 2.33
N PRO A 77 -11.54 -5.86 2.88
CA PRO A 77 -12.64 -4.92 3.15
C PRO A 77 -12.18 -3.79 4.09
N GLY A 78 -12.58 -2.53 3.80
CA GLY A 78 -12.20 -1.34 4.57
C GLY A 78 -10.72 -0.93 4.46
N VAL A 79 -10.00 -1.50 3.51
CA VAL A 79 -8.70 -1.03 3.05
C VAL A 79 -8.88 -0.45 1.65
N ASN A 80 -8.65 0.84 1.53
CA ASN A 80 -8.63 1.55 0.25
C ASN A 80 -7.18 1.81 -0.14
N ILE A 81 -6.96 2.27 -1.36
CA ILE A 81 -5.62 2.52 -1.90
C ILE A 81 -5.57 3.95 -2.43
N ILE A 82 -4.59 4.72 -2.00
CA ILE A 82 -4.16 5.93 -2.69
C ILE A 82 -3.16 5.47 -3.74
N SER A 83 -3.39 5.82 -5.00
CA SER A 83 -2.55 5.40 -6.13
C SER A 83 -2.00 6.59 -6.90
N ASN A 84 -0.79 6.42 -7.40
CA ASN A 84 -0.17 7.26 -8.41
C ASN A 84 0.30 6.36 -9.57
N GLY A 85 -0.67 5.74 -10.24
CA GLY A 85 -0.41 4.70 -11.22
C GLY A 85 -0.19 3.30 -10.61
N PRO A 86 0.08 2.27 -11.45
CA PRO A 86 0.17 0.87 -11.01
C PRO A 86 1.36 0.58 -10.10
N GLY A 87 2.50 1.27 -10.30
CA GLY A 87 3.74 1.07 -9.56
C GLY A 87 3.74 1.71 -8.17
N ILE A 88 2.90 2.72 -7.94
CA ILE A 88 2.89 3.50 -6.70
C ILE A 88 1.52 3.38 -6.02
N SER A 89 1.52 2.87 -4.80
CA SER A 89 0.27 2.71 -4.06
C SER A 89 0.50 2.67 -2.57
N LYS A 90 -0.36 3.36 -1.80
CA LYS A 90 -0.34 3.34 -0.35
C LYS A 90 -1.69 2.94 0.24
N PRO A 91 -1.69 2.10 1.28
CA PRO A 91 -2.93 1.70 1.95
C PRO A 91 -3.53 2.87 2.74
N LEU A 92 -4.84 2.97 2.65
CA LEU A 92 -5.68 3.87 3.42
C LEU A 92 -6.69 3.05 4.20
N ILE A 93 -6.69 3.18 5.52
CA ILE A 93 -7.58 2.44 6.43
C ILE A 93 -8.48 3.44 7.13
N ARG A 94 -9.80 3.33 6.92
CA ARG A 94 -10.79 4.19 7.58
C ARG A 94 -10.54 5.70 7.39
N GLY A 95 -10.01 6.11 6.22
CA GLY A 95 -9.70 7.51 5.91
C GLY A 95 -8.35 7.99 6.45
N LEU A 96 -7.52 7.12 6.98
CA LEU A 96 -6.16 7.42 7.45
C LEU A 96 -5.11 6.70 6.62
N SER A 97 -4.08 7.41 6.18
CA SER A 97 -2.96 6.93 5.36
C SER A 97 -1.62 7.48 5.86
N GLY A 98 -0.56 7.22 5.11
CA GLY A 98 0.78 7.70 5.40
C GLY A 98 1.24 7.20 6.77
N ASN A 99 1.87 8.06 7.56
CA ASN A 99 2.38 7.74 8.89
C ASN A 99 1.32 7.38 9.94
N ARG A 100 0.04 7.29 9.56
CA ARG A 100 -1.04 6.83 10.45
C ARG A 100 -1.37 5.36 10.25
N VAL A 101 -0.74 4.69 9.30
CA VAL A 101 -0.86 3.25 9.02
C VAL A 101 0.51 2.61 9.09
N ILE A 102 0.66 1.58 9.91
CA ILE A 102 1.93 0.87 10.05
C ILE A 102 1.93 -0.39 9.18
N LEU A 103 3.03 -0.60 8.46
CA LEU A 103 3.30 -1.82 7.71
C LEU A 103 4.33 -2.67 8.44
N TYR A 104 4.08 -3.98 8.49
CA TYR A 104 5.05 -4.99 8.93
C TYR A 104 5.33 -5.97 7.81
N SER A 105 6.59 -6.24 7.55
CA SER A 105 7.05 -7.32 6.66
C SER A 105 8.20 -8.05 7.32
N ASN A 106 8.28 -9.37 7.12
CA ASN A 106 9.32 -10.20 7.73
C ASN A 106 9.45 -10.05 9.27
N GLY A 107 8.37 -9.59 9.94
CA GLY A 107 8.34 -9.37 11.39
C GLY A 107 8.95 -8.07 11.87
N ILE A 108 9.36 -7.16 10.99
CA ILE A 108 9.87 -5.82 11.30
C ILE A 108 8.93 -4.76 10.73
N ARG A 109 8.84 -3.61 11.40
CA ARG A 109 8.11 -2.43 10.94
C ARG A 109 8.85 -1.82 9.75
N LEU A 110 8.12 -1.48 8.68
CA LEU A 110 8.64 -0.78 7.52
C LEU A 110 8.44 0.73 7.68
N GLU A 111 9.48 1.51 7.38
CA GLU A 111 9.47 2.98 7.49
C GLU A 111 9.24 3.70 6.14
N ASN A 112 8.61 3.03 5.18
CA ASN A 112 8.37 3.55 3.82
C ASN A 112 7.08 4.39 3.72
N MET A 113 6.24 4.39 4.77
CA MET A 113 4.98 5.13 4.78
C MET A 113 5.14 6.63 5.04
N GLN A 114 6.30 7.06 5.53
CA GLN A 114 6.58 8.46 5.87
C GLN A 114 6.77 9.35 4.65
N TRP A 115 7.12 8.76 3.52
CA TRP A 115 7.26 9.46 2.25
C TRP A 115 5.89 9.79 1.65
N GLY A 116 5.80 10.79 0.80
CA GLY A 116 4.59 11.20 0.11
C GLY A 116 3.83 10.06 -0.60
N ASP A 117 2.61 10.34 -1.04
CA ASP A 117 1.75 9.34 -1.70
C ASP A 117 2.25 8.95 -3.10
N GLU A 118 3.20 9.69 -3.63
CA GLU A 118 3.88 9.55 -4.92
C GLU A 118 5.06 8.56 -4.89
N HIS A 119 5.36 7.97 -3.74
CA HIS A 119 6.49 7.05 -3.59
C HIS A 119 6.05 5.60 -3.37
N GLY A 120 6.74 4.67 -4.04
CA GLY A 120 6.50 3.23 -3.92
C GLY A 120 6.78 2.68 -2.51
N LEU A 121 6.17 1.54 -2.19
CA LEU A 121 6.33 0.86 -0.90
C LEU A 121 7.61 0.03 -0.79
N GLY A 122 8.26 -0.31 -1.92
CA GLY A 122 9.44 -1.18 -1.92
C GLY A 122 9.17 -2.59 -1.38
N VAL A 123 7.96 -3.13 -1.64
CA VAL A 123 7.56 -4.46 -1.18
C VAL A 123 6.87 -5.21 -2.30
N SER A 124 7.41 -6.37 -2.67
CA SER A 124 6.80 -7.26 -3.63
C SER A 124 5.78 -8.21 -2.96
N PRO A 125 4.60 -8.42 -3.57
CA PRO A 125 3.61 -9.37 -3.06
C PRO A 125 3.99 -10.85 -3.33
N SER A 126 5.01 -11.13 -4.13
CA SER A 126 5.35 -12.47 -4.62
C SER A 126 5.73 -13.45 -3.50
N ALA A 127 6.36 -12.95 -2.43
CA ALA A 127 6.76 -13.76 -1.29
C ALA A 127 5.93 -13.50 -0.02
N ILE A 128 4.76 -12.88 -0.17
CA ILE A 128 3.78 -12.72 0.91
C ILE A 128 2.82 -13.91 0.86
N LYS A 129 2.67 -14.60 1.99
CA LYS A 129 1.71 -15.70 2.14
C LYS A 129 0.33 -15.19 2.48
N SER A 130 0.25 -14.28 3.46
CA SER A 130 -1.01 -13.69 3.90
C SER A 130 -0.82 -12.25 4.38
N ILE A 131 -1.90 -11.47 4.35
CA ILE A 131 -1.94 -10.12 4.88
C ILE A 131 -3.01 -10.07 5.98
N GLU A 132 -2.60 -9.64 7.17
CA GLU A 132 -3.48 -9.39 8.29
C GLU A 132 -3.66 -7.88 8.47
N VAL A 133 -4.91 -7.45 8.67
CA VAL A 133 -5.23 -6.05 8.96
C VAL A 133 -5.83 -5.98 10.36
N ILE A 134 -5.18 -5.25 11.25
CA ILE A 134 -5.77 -4.85 12.51
C ILE A 134 -6.34 -3.45 12.30
N LYS A 135 -7.66 -3.34 12.33
CA LYS A 135 -8.34 -2.06 12.30
C LYS A 135 -8.66 -1.62 13.72
N GLY A 136 -8.46 -0.35 13.99
CA GLY A 136 -8.76 0.18 15.31
C GLY A 136 -7.57 0.13 16.27
N PRO A 137 -7.82 0.09 17.59
CA PRO A 137 -6.86 0.48 18.62
C PRO A 137 -5.70 -0.51 18.83
N ALA A 138 -4.82 -0.61 17.83
CA ALA A 138 -3.59 -1.41 17.88
C ALA A 138 -2.41 -0.67 18.57
N TYR A 139 -2.58 0.58 18.96
CA TYR A 139 -1.53 1.46 19.49
C TYR A 139 -0.69 0.87 20.61
N VAL A 140 -1.32 0.16 21.55
CA VAL A 140 -0.59 -0.37 22.71
C VAL A 140 0.43 -1.43 22.28
N ILE A 141 0.16 -2.16 21.20
CA ILE A 141 1.04 -3.20 20.70
C ILE A 141 2.13 -2.61 19.81
N TYR A 142 1.72 -1.78 18.85
CA TYR A 142 2.56 -1.35 17.73
C TYR A 142 3.17 0.04 17.89
N GLY A 143 2.73 0.79 18.90
CA GLY A 143 3.29 2.09 19.24
C GLY A 143 2.66 3.25 18.52
N SER A 144 3.39 4.37 18.52
CA SER A 144 3.03 5.57 17.77
C SER A 144 2.80 5.22 16.30
N ASP A 145 2.00 6.04 15.62
CA ASP A 145 1.71 5.94 14.20
C ASP A 145 0.69 4.85 13.80
N ALA A 146 0.23 3.97 14.71
CA ALA A 146 -0.81 2.95 14.42
C ALA A 146 -2.26 3.50 14.45
N MET A 147 -2.48 4.78 14.11
CA MET A 147 -3.78 5.45 14.27
C MET A 147 -4.87 4.93 13.32
N GLY A 148 -4.52 4.62 12.07
CA GLY A 148 -5.42 4.01 11.09
C GLY A 148 -5.53 2.49 11.27
N GLY A 149 -4.45 1.87 11.71
CA GLY A 149 -4.34 0.43 11.85
C GLY A 149 -2.97 -0.10 11.48
N VAL A 150 -2.89 -1.42 11.42
CA VAL A 150 -1.66 -2.14 11.09
C VAL A 150 -1.92 -3.16 9.99
N LEU A 151 -1.07 -3.15 8.98
CA LEU A 151 -0.98 -4.17 7.93
C LEU A 151 0.22 -5.06 8.24
N TYR A 152 -0.04 -6.33 8.55
CA TYR A 152 1.00 -7.32 8.83
C TYR A 152 1.09 -8.30 7.65
N MET A 153 2.17 -8.22 6.89
CA MET A 153 2.46 -9.10 5.77
C MET A 153 3.25 -10.31 6.27
N GLU A 154 2.56 -11.46 6.33
CA GLU A 154 3.18 -12.74 6.68
C GLU A 154 4.05 -13.21 5.52
N PRO A 155 5.35 -13.43 5.72
CA PRO A 155 6.22 -13.92 4.66
C PRO A 155 5.89 -15.36 4.28
N GLU A 156 6.34 -15.77 3.09
CA GLU A 156 6.26 -17.16 2.63
C GLU A 156 6.89 -18.11 3.66
N GLY A 157 6.21 -19.23 3.90
CA GLY A 157 6.66 -20.27 4.83
C GLY A 157 7.69 -21.20 4.22
N TYR A 158 8.37 -21.95 5.09
CA TYR A 158 9.26 -23.03 4.71
C TYR A 158 8.46 -24.30 4.34
N SER A 159 9.11 -25.31 3.77
CA SER A 159 8.52 -26.59 3.42
C SER A 159 9.32 -27.72 4.09
N ASP A 160 8.63 -28.75 4.56
CA ASP A 160 9.30 -29.95 5.13
C ASP A 160 10.11 -30.72 4.08
N ASP A 161 9.56 -30.79 2.85
CA ASP A 161 10.23 -31.42 1.71
C ASP A 161 10.77 -30.33 0.77
N PHE A 162 11.82 -30.65 0.01
CA PHE A 162 12.30 -29.76 -1.04
C PHE A 162 11.22 -29.58 -2.11
N SER A 163 10.88 -28.34 -2.38
CA SER A 163 9.90 -27.94 -3.39
C SER A 163 10.37 -26.72 -4.14
N THR A 164 10.04 -26.66 -5.42
CA THR A 164 10.25 -25.50 -6.28
C THR A 164 8.94 -25.10 -6.92
N ASP A 165 8.76 -23.82 -7.17
CA ASP A 165 7.61 -23.31 -7.89
C ASP A 165 8.01 -22.19 -8.86
N TYR A 166 7.25 -22.08 -9.92
CA TYR A 166 7.33 -21.00 -10.89
C TYR A 166 5.96 -20.35 -11.03
N LEU A 167 5.94 -19.01 -11.06
CA LEU A 167 4.76 -18.19 -11.33
C LEU A 167 5.08 -17.28 -12.51
N GLY A 168 4.28 -17.34 -13.58
CA GLY A 168 4.32 -16.42 -14.71
C GLY A 168 2.98 -15.72 -14.88
N ILE A 169 2.96 -14.40 -15.07
CA ILE A 169 1.77 -13.57 -15.29
C ILE A 169 2.05 -12.63 -16.47
N TYR A 170 1.08 -12.51 -17.38
CA TYR A 170 1.05 -11.50 -18.43
C TYR A 170 -0.20 -10.64 -18.27
N ASN A 171 -0.05 -9.33 -18.44
CA ASN A 171 -1.10 -8.31 -18.37
C ASN A 171 -1.15 -7.54 -19.69
N SER A 172 -2.33 -7.49 -20.33
CA SER A 172 -2.46 -6.95 -21.68
C SER A 172 -2.51 -5.43 -21.76
N ASN A 173 -3.00 -4.75 -20.73
CA ASN A 173 -3.23 -3.30 -20.77
C ASN A 173 -1.91 -2.51 -20.86
N TYR A 174 -0.91 -2.97 -20.11
CA TYR A 174 0.42 -2.36 -20.03
C TYR A 174 1.54 -3.32 -20.49
N ASN A 175 1.21 -4.33 -21.33
CA ASN A 175 2.15 -5.35 -21.82
C ASN A 175 3.06 -5.93 -20.72
N GLY A 176 2.55 -6.01 -19.49
CA GLY A 176 3.32 -6.33 -18.30
C GLY A 176 3.59 -7.82 -18.14
N ILE A 177 4.80 -8.16 -17.71
CA ILE A 177 5.23 -9.53 -17.45
C ILE A 177 5.80 -9.61 -16.03
N THR A 178 5.29 -10.57 -15.24
CA THR A 178 5.87 -10.95 -13.95
C THR A 178 6.31 -12.40 -14.00
N ASN A 179 7.56 -12.67 -13.61
CA ASN A 179 8.12 -14.01 -13.48
C ASN A 179 8.70 -14.19 -12.07
N SER A 180 8.27 -15.21 -11.36
CA SER A 180 8.79 -15.54 -10.03
C SER A 180 9.17 -17.02 -9.95
N ILE A 181 10.35 -17.30 -9.41
CA ILE A 181 10.81 -18.65 -9.14
C ILE A 181 11.21 -18.78 -7.68
N GLY A 182 10.73 -19.83 -7.01
CA GLY A 182 11.00 -20.11 -5.61
C GLY A 182 11.54 -21.52 -5.41
N ALA A 183 12.41 -21.66 -4.41
CA ALA A 183 12.88 -22.94 -3.89
C ALA A 183 12.88 -22.90 -2.37
N ARG A 184 12.35 -23.95 -1.75
CA ARG A 184 12.26 -24.09 -0.29
C ARG A 184 12.36 -25.52 0.14
N GLY A 185 12.79 -25.74 1.38
CA GLY A 185 12.92 -27.10 1.91
C GLY A 185 13.48 -27.12 3.31
N SER A 186 13.66 -28.31 3.84
CA SER A 186 14.28 -28.55 5.15
C SER A 186 15.41 -29.57 5.08
N SER A 187 16.35 -29.48 6.02
CA SER A 187 17.43 -30.44 6.21
C SER A 187 17.79 -30.52 7.69
N GLY A 188 17.30 -31.57 8.38
CA GLY A 188 17.43 -31.68 9.83
C GLY A 188 16.66 -30.55 10.55
N GLU A 189 17.37 -29.77 11.37
CA GLU A 189 16.78 -28.65 12.12
C GLU A 189 16.79 -27.33 11.32
N PHE A 190 17.27 -27.35 10.07
CA PHE A 190 17.36 -26.16 9.23
C PHE A 190 16.29 -26.16 8.14
N ASN A 191 15.59 -25.03 8.02
CA ASN A 191 14.68 -24.73 6.93
C ASN A 191 15.24 -23.59 6.11
N TYR A 192 15.06 -23.63 4.78
CA TYR A 192 15.59 -22.63 3.86
C TYR A 192 14.57 -22.25 2.79
N LEU A 193 14.71 -21.02 2.29
CA LEU A 193 13.89 -20.44 1.24
C LEU A 193 14.74 -19.47 0.42
N LEU A 194 14.55 -19.51 -0.91
CA LEU A 194 15.06 -18.51 -1.85
C LEU A 194 14.01 -18.27 -2.92
N ARG A 195 13.71 -17.01 -3.21
CA ARG A 195 12.81 -16.59 -4.28
C ARG A 195 13.40 -15.41 -5.03
N GLY A 196 13.26 -15.42 -6.36
CA GLY A 196 13.55 -14.31 -7.23
C GLY A 196 12.30 -13.95 -8.04
N THR A 197 12.02 -12.65 -8.21
CA THR A 197 10.91 -12.14 -9.00
C THR A 197 11.39 -11.00 -9.88
N LEU A 198 10.94 -11.02 -11.14
CA LEU A 198 11.20 -9.98 -12.13
C LEU A 198 9.85 -9.51 -12.67
N THR A 199 9.62 -8.21 -12.63
CA THR A 199 8.42 -7.57 -13.17
C THR A 199 8.85 -6.45 -14.13
N ASP A 200 8.26 -6.43 -15.33
CA ASP A 200 8.48 -5.41 -16.34
C ASP A 200 7.11 -5.03 -16.91
N ASN A 201 6.73 -3.78 -16.71
CA ASN A 201 5.44 -3.24 -17.12
C ASN A 201 5.67 -1.96 -17.92
N GLN A 202 5.10 -1.91 -19.12
CA GLN A 202 5.11 -0.73 -19.97
C GLN A 202 4.00 0.26 -19.52
N ASN A 203 3.89 1.38 -20.21
CA ASN A 203 2.84 2.36 -19.99
C ASN A 203 1.44 1.71 -20.03
N TYR A 204 0.54 2.17 -19.16
CA TYR A 204 -0.84 1.67 -19.19
C TYR A 204 -1.71 2.45 -20.18
N SER A 205 -2.78 1.79 -20.63
CA SER A 205 -3.76 2.38 -21.53
C SER A 205 -5.08 2.62 -20.82
N THR A 206 -5.67 3.78 -21.08
CA THR A 206 -7.08 4.12 -20.81
C THR A 206 -7.94 3.73 -22.01
N PRO A 207 -9.28 3.88 -21.95
CA PRO A 207 -10.12 3.72 -23.17
C PRO A 207 -9.77 4.70 -24.31
N ASP A 208 -9.16 5.84 -23.99
CA ASP A 208 -8.85 6.89 -24.96
C ASP A 208 -7.42 6.80 -25.51
N GLY A 209 -6.55 6.02 -24.90
CA GLY A 209 -5.19 5.81 -25.36
C GLY A 209 -4.20 5.43 -24.27
N GLU A 210 -2.94 5.33 -24.66
CA GLU A 210 -1.81 5.07 -23.75
C GLU A 210 -1.45 6.35 -22.98
N ILE A 211 -1.11 6.21 -21.72
CA ILE A 211 -0.64 7.29 -20.86
C ILE A 211 0.88 7.13 -20.70
N GLU A 212 1.60 8.12 -21.17
CA GLU A 212 3.06 8.15 -21.15
C GLU A 212 3.58 8.20 -19.71
N ASN A 213 4.78 7.69 -19.54
CA ASN A 213 5.53 7.69 -18.28
C ASN A 213 4.81 7.06 -17.08
N THR A 214 4.03 5.99 -17.34
CA THR A 214 3.33 5.20 -16.32
C THR A 214 3.88 3.78 -16.18
N TRP A 215 5.01 3.51 -16.80
CA TRP A 215 5.71 2.23 -16.73
C TRP A 215 6.34 1.98 -15.35
N PHE A 216 6.57 0.72 -15.02
CA PHE A 216 7.38 0.38 -13.84
C PHE A 216 8.05 -0.99 -13.98
N LYS A 217 9.25 -1.09 -13.45
CA LYS A 217 10.05 -2.33 -13.37
C LYS A 217 10.36 -2.65 -11.92
N GLU A 218 10.36 -3.92 -11.57
CA GLU A 218 10.64 -4.36 -10.20
C GLU A 218 11.44 -5.66 -10.22
N ASN A 219 12.50 -5.71 -9.43
CA ASN A 219 13.36 -6.87 -9.25
C ASN A 219 13.45 -7.22 -7.76
N ASP A 220 13.07 -8.44 -7.39
CA ASP A 220 13.05 -8.88 -6.00
C ASP A 220 13.92 -10.11 -5.79
N ILE A 221 14.62 -10.12 -4.66
CA ILE A 221 15.28 -11.32 -4.12
C ILE A 221 14.86 -11.47 -2.66
N GLN A 222 14.41 -12.67 -2.29
CA GLN A 222 14.08 -13.00 -0.92
C GLN A 222 14.74 -14.29 -0.51
N ALA A 223 15.33 -14.31 0.69
CA ALA A 223 15.97 -15.47 1.27
C ALA A 223 15.56 -15.65 2.73
N GLY A 224 15.45 -16.89 3.16
CA GLY A 224 15.16 -17.25 4.55
C GLY A 224 15.99 -18.44 4.99
N LEU A 225 16.48 -18.39 6.22
CA LEU A 225 17.15 -19.49 6.89
C LEU A 225 16.63 -19.58 8.32
N GLN A 226 16.03 -20.70 8.66
CA GLN A 226 15.47 -20.96 9.98
C GLN A 226 16.15 -22.17 10.60
N TYR A 227 16.51 -22.03 11.87
CA TYR A 227 16.92 -23.12 12.75
C TYR A 227 15.80 -23.35 13.78
N GLU A 228 15.34 -24.59 13.91
CA GLU A 228 14.29 -24.95 14.83
C GLU A 228 14.67 -26.16 15.70
N ALA A 229 14.72 -25.93 17.00
CA ALA A 229 14.95 -26.94 18.04
C ALA A 229 13.78 -26.91 19.03
N GLU A 230 13.70 -27.90 19.94
CA GLU A 230 12.57 -28.10 20.87
C GLU A 230 12.16 -26.81 21.63
N LYS A 231 13.14 -25.98 22.04
CA LYS A 231 12.91 -24.79 22.88
C LYS A 231 13.47 -23.49 22.31
N TYR A 232 13.98 -23.54 21.09
CA TYR A 232 14.59 -22.40 20.46
C TYR A 232 14.34 -22.39 18.97
N LYS A 233 13.87 -21.26 18.47
CA LYS A 233 13.68 -21.03 17.05
C LYS A 233 14.37 -19.72 16.63
N SER A 234 15.17 -19.78 15.59
CA SER A 234 15.86 -18.63 15.01
C SER A 234 15.51 -18.54 13.54
N ASP A 235 14.99 -17.41 13.08
CA ASP A 235 14.56 -17.17 11.70
C ASP A 235 15.25 -15.91 11.18
N LEU A 236 16.16 -16.07 10.24
CA LEU A 236 16.86 -14.98 9.54
C LEU A 236 16.24 -14.81 8.16
N ARG A 237 15.80 -13.59 7.85
CA ARG A 237 15.21 -13.25 6.56
C ARG A 237 15.88 -12.05 5.94
N PHE A 238 16.07 -12.13 4.65
CA PHE A 238 16.63 -11.07 3.81
C PHE A 238 15.66 -10.79 2.66
N SER A 239 15.45 -9.51 2.33
CA SER A 239 14.82 -9.12 1.08
C SER A 239 15.52 -7.91 0.47
N LEU A 240 15.61 -7.93 -0.85
CA LEU A 240 16.04 -6.82 -1.70
C LEU A 240 14.94 -6.57 -2.72
N ASN A 241 14.44 -5.36 -2.78
CA ASN A 241 13.54 -4.88 -3.81
C ASN A 241 14.21 -3.70 -4.50
N TYR A 242 14.37 -3.78 -5.81
CA TYR A 242 14.81 -2.69 -6.68
C TYR A 242 13.67 -2.36 -7.62
N SER A 243 13.26 -1.12 -7.70
CA SER A 243 12.22 -0.65 -8.61
C SER A 243 12.58 0.65 -9.30
N GLU A 244 12.22 0.73 -10.58
CA GLU A 244 12.24 1.93 -11.41
C GLU A 244 10.79 2.25 -11.78
N ILE A 245 10.35 3.49 -11.59
CA ILE A 245 8.95 3.86 -11.75
C ILE A 245 8.87 5.20 -12.47
N GLY A 246 8.24 5.26 -13.64
CA GLY A 246 7.93 6.49 -14.35
C GLY A 246 6.95 7.36 -13.56
N ILE A 247 7.12 8.67 -13.65
CA ILE A 247 6.28 9.69 -13.02
C ILE A 247 5.59 10.47 -14.15
N PRO A 248 4.28 10.27 -14.37
CA PRO A 248 3.57 10.97 -15.44
C PRO A 248 3.48 12.46 -15.12
N HIS A 249 3.85 13.29 -16.10
CA HIS A 249 3.64 14.73 -16.10
C HIS A 249 2.40 15.07 -16.92
N MET A 250 1.82 16.23 -16.66
CA MET A 250 0.99 16.92 -17.64
C MET A 250 1.73 18.17 -18.05
N ASP A 251 1.88 18.35 -19.35
CA ASP A 251 2.18 19.63 -19.90
C ASP A 251 1.11 20.61 -19.42
N GLU A 252 1.50 21.67 -18.70
CA GLU A 252 0.61 22.78 -18.49
C GLU A 252 0.28 23.37 -19.87
N GLU A 253 -0.81 22.90 -20.51
CA GLU A 253 -1.38 23.66 -21.63
C GLU A 253 -1.46 25.09 -21.17
N HIS A 254 -0.69 25.97 -21.79
CA HIS A 254 -0.81 27.41 -21.65
C HIS A 254 -2.26 27.82 -21.97
N GLY A 255 -3.13 27.71 -20.96
CA GLY A 255 -4.49 28.21 -20.98
C GLY A 255 -4.48 29.72 -21.06
N GLY A 256 -4.27 30.26 -22.25
CA GLY A 256 -4.23 31.68 -22.53
C GLY A 256 -4.42 31.99 -24.00
N HIS A 257 -5.39 31.35 -24.66
CA HIS A 257 -5.95 31.93 -25.87
C HIS A 257 -7.00 32.96 -25.46
N ASP A 258 -6.55 34.21 -25.18
CA ASP A 258 -7.39 35.38 -25.32
C ASP A 258 -7.89 35.44 -26.75
N GLU A 259 -9.23 35.46 -26.92
CA GLU A 259 -9.91 35.69 -28.19
C GLU A 259 -9.49 37.04 -28.73
N HIS A 260 -8.48 37.06 -29.59
CA HIS A 260 -8.21 38.22 -30.43
C HIS A 260 -9.09 38.13 -31.67
N GLU A 261 -10.04 39.10 -31.77
CA GLU A 261 -10.87 39.36 -32.94
C GLU A 261 -10.00 39.54 -34.21
N GLU A 262 -10.32 38.75 -35.23
CA GLU A 262 -9.74 38.85 -36.56
C GLU A 262 -10.00 40.22 -37.18
N GLU A 263 -8.99 41.04 -37.31
CA GLU A 263 -8.96 42.07 -38.42
C GLU A 263 -7.90 41.66 -39.42
N GLY A 264 -8.40 41.37 -40.64
CA GLY A 264 -7.62 40.85 -41.75
C GLY A 264 -6.51 41.75 -42.25
N HIS A 265 -5.42 41.13 -42.65
CA HIS A 265 -4.48 41.69 -43.65
C HIS A 265 -3.95 40.58 -44.56
N ASP A 266 -3.90 40.96 -45.84
CA ASP A 266 -3.60 40.15 -47.03
C ASP A 266 -2.13 39.72 -47.10
N ASP A 267 -1.98 38.48 -47.65
CA ASP A 267 -0.91 37.95 -48.52
C ASP A 267 0.56 38.38 -48.31
N ASP A 268 1.39 37.42 -47.84
CA ASP A 268 2.69 37.18 -48.45
C ASP A 268 3.12 35.73 -48.12
N GLU A 269 3.39 34.96 -49.20
CA GLU A 269 3.86 33.57 -49.17
C GLU A 269 5.28 33.51 -48.62
N HIS A 270 5.47 32.95 -47.42
CA HIS A 270 6.74 32.43 -46.93
C HIS A 270 6.64 30.91 -46.75
N GLU A 271 7.42 30.18 -47.52
CA GLU A 271 7.67 28.75 -47.35
C GLU A 271 8.38 28.59 -45.99
N GLU A 272 7.65 28.13 -44.95
CA GLU A 272 8.23 27.67 -43.70
C GLU A 272 8.73 26.23 -43.94
N GLU A 273 10.07 26.08 -43.96
CA GLU A 273 10.74 24.80 -43.73
C GLU A 273 10.49 24.47 -42.23
N GLY A 274 9.60 23.50 -41.99
CA GLY A 274 9.35 22.97 -40.64
C GLY A 274 10.63 22.35 -40.09
N HIS A 275 11.23 22.97 -39.10
CA HIS A 275 12.14 22.30 -38.18
C HIS A 275 11.24 21.58 -37.17
N ASP A 276 11.07 20.28 -37.37
CA ASP A 276 10.61 19.37 -36.31
C ASP A 276 11.81 19.15 -35.37
N ASP A 277 12.10 20.14 -34.53
CA ASP A 277 12.92 19.94 -33.34
C ASP A 277 12.03 19.29 -32.29
N HIS A 278 11.91 17.96 -32.33
CA HIS A 278 11.51 17.19 -31.18
C HIS A 278 12.68 17.29 -30.19
N GLU A 279 12.63 18.24 -29.27
CA GLU A 279 13.42 18.16 -28.06
C GLU A 279 12.96 16.87 -27.36
N ASP A 280 13.87 15.92 -27.17
CA ASP A 280 13.65 14.73 -26.38
C ASP A 280 13.41 15.19 -24.93
N GLU A 281 12.14 15.35 -24.54
CA GLU A 281 11.76 15.65 -23.15
C GLU A 281 12.28 14.50 -22.28
N GLU A 282 13.17 14.81 -21.34
CA GLU A 282 13.70 13.82 -20.41
C GLU A 282 12.58 13.27 -19.55
N GLU A 283 12.39 11.94 -19.57
CA GLU A 283 11.37 11.24 -18.79
C GLU A 283 11.67 11.34 -17.28
N SER A 284 10.77 11.91 -16.48
CA SER A 284 10.88 11.89 -15.03
C SER A 284 10.60 10.50 -14.47
N TYR A 285 11.45 10.01 -13.60
CA TYR A 285 11.27 8.71 -12.96
C TYR A 285 11.93 8.66 -11.57
N GLN A 286 11.59 7.65 -10.79
CA GLN A 286 12.24 7.37 -9.51
C GLN A 286 12.86 5.97 -9.51
N GLU A 287 14.03 5.87 -8.85
CA GLU A 287 14.67 4.63 -8.49
C GLU A 287 14.56 4.40 -6.98
N LEU A 288 14.18 3.19 -6.60
CA LEU A 288 14.06 2.79 -5.21
C LEU A 288 14.79 1.46 -4.98
N THR A 289 15.79 1.44 -4.11
CA THR A 289 16.40 0.21 -3.62
C THR A 289 16.05 0.03 -2.13
N HIS A 290 15.24 -0.98 -1.83
CA HIS A 290 14.86 -1.29 -0.46
C HIS A 290 15.41 -2.65 -0.02
N THR A 291 16.35 -2.63 0.91
CA THR A 291 16.96 -3.82 1.49
C THR A 291 16.48 -4.02 2.93
N THR A 292 16.03 -5.22 3.29
CA THR A 292 15.68 -5.56 4.66
C THR A 292 16.40 -6.81 5.13
N LEU A 293 16.83 -6.78 6.38
CA LEU A 293 17.35 -7.94 7.11
C LEU A 293 16.63 -8.03 8.45
N SER A 294 15.96 -9.14 8.71
CA SER A 294 15.32 -9.41 10.00
C SER A 294 15.87 -10.70 10.61
N TRP A 295 16.07 -10.68 11.91
CA TRP A 295 16.52 -11.83 12.68
C TRP A 295 15.66 -12.01 13.92
N LYS A 296 14.70 -12.95 13.82
CA LYS A 296 13.78 -13.28 14.90
C LYS A 296 14.29 -14.50 15.68
N ASN A 297 14.34 -14.36 17.00
CA ASN A 297 14.70 -15.43 17.94
C ASN A 297 13.56 -15.64 18.92
N THR A 298 13.09 -16.87 19.04
CA THR A 298 12.05 -17.27 19.99
C THR A 298 12.62 -18.30 20.96
N PHE A 299 12.54 -18.00 22.25
CA PHE A 299 12.94 -18.89 23.36
C PHE A 299 11.68 -19.38 24.06
N ASP A 300 11.45 -20.68 24.08
CA ASP A 300 10.35 -21.32 24.82
C ASP A 300 10.82 -21.84 26.17
N PHE A 301 10.25 -21.26 27.21
CA PHE A 301 10.56 -21.65 28.61
C PHE A 301 9.61 -22.73 29.15
N GLY A 302 8.69 -23.23 28.31
CA GLY A 302 7.64 -24.16 28.72
C GLY A 302 6.45 -23.47 29.37
N ASN A 303 5.35 -24.22 29.52
CA ASN A 303 4.07 -23.72 30.06
C ASN A 303 3.54 -22.44 29.31
N ASN A 304 3.80 -22.36 28.01
CA ASN A 304 3.47 -21.20 27.13
C ASN A 304 4.17 -19.88 27.52
N HIS A 305 5.25 -19.94 28.29
CA HIS A 305 6.12 -18.77 28.52
C HIS A 305 7.13 -18.68 27.39
N SER A 306 7.22 -17.55 26.73
CA SER A 306 8.16 -17.33 25.63
C SER A 306 8.74 -15.93 25.62
N LEU A 307 9.97 -15.83 25.11
CA LEU A 307 10.62 -14.55 24.81
C LEU A 307 10.89 -14.53 23.30
N ASP A 308 10.33 -13.53 22.62
CA ASP A 308 10.67 -13.19 21.25
C ASP A 308 11.60 -11.97 21.24
N VAL A 309 12.68 -12.06 20.47
CA VAL A 309 13.61 -10.95 20.20
C VAL A 309 13.75 -10.84 18.70
N VAL A 310 13.41 -9.68 18.15
CA VAL A 310 13.53 -9.41 16.71
C VAL A 310 14.48 -8.24 16.50
N LEU A 311 15.49 -8.46 15.70
CA LEU A 311 16.41 -7.43 15.21
C LEU A 311 16.09 -7.15 13.77
N GLY A 312 15.98 -5.90 13.41
CA GLY A 312 15.73 -5.45 12.03
C GLY A 312 16.75 -4.41 11.58
N ARG A 313 17.14 -4.49 10.31
CA ARG A 313 17.84 -3.43 9.60
C ARG A 313 17.19 -3.22 8.25
N GLN A 314 16.94 -1.98 7.92
CA GLN A 314 16.43 -1.55 6.62
C GLN A 314 17.36 -0.49 6.06
N VAL A 315 17.58 -0.55 4.74
CA VAL A 315 18.24 0.49 3.97
C VAL A 315 17.30 0.81 2.81
N ASN A 316 16.97 2.07 2.66
CA ASN A 316 16.12 2.57 1.59
C ASN A 316 16.90 3.68 0.88
N ASP A 317 17.41 3.34 -0.31
CA ASP A 317 18.05 4.28 -1.21
C ASP A 317 17.01 4.76 -2.22
N ARG A 318 16.87 6.05 -2.36
CA ARG A 318 15.87 6.68 -3.21
C ARG A 318 16.50 7.77 -4.04
N LYS A 319 16.20 7.73 -5.34
CA LYS A 319 16.60 8.73 -6.30
C LYS A 319 15.41 9.18 -7.12
N GLU A 320 15.33 10.47 -7.40
CA GLU A 320 14.37 11.05 -8.33
C GLU A 320 15.14 11.80 -9.42
N PHE A 321 14.70 11.57 -10.64
CA PHE A 321 15.24 12.21 -11.83
C PHE A 321 14.13 13.07 -12.43
N GLY A 322 14.39 14.36 -12.59
CA GLY A 322 13.43 15.34 -13.12
C GLY A 322 13.53 15.48 -14.64
N GLY A 323 12.46 15.95 -15.27
CA GLY A 323 12.39 16.25 -16.69
C GLY A 323 12.45 17.73 -17.03
N HIS A 324 12.96 18.60 -16.19
CA HIS A 324 13.10 20.02 -16.48
C HIS A 324 14.58 20.38 -16.59
N GLY A 325 15.07 20.44 -17.83
CA GLY A 325 16.29 21.18 -18.11
C GLY A 325 16.11 22.63 -17.69
N GLU A 326 16.97 23.16 -16.81
CA GLU A 326 17.01 24.59 -16.53
C GLU A 326 17.23 25.32 -17.84
N GLU A 327 16.22 26.05 -18.36
CA GLU A 327 16.44 27.12 -19.30
C GLU A 327 17.24 28.21 -18.57
N GLU A 328 18.58 28.09 -18.54
CA GLU A 328 19.41 29.25 -18.31
C GLU A 328 19.12 30.27 -19.43
N GLY A 329 18.26 31.23 -19.10
CA GLY A 329 17.99 32.37 -19.96
C GLY A 329 19.29 33.13 -20.27
N HIS A 330 19.91 32.81 -21.38
CA HIS A 330 20.88 33.68 -21.97
C HIS A 330 20.19 34.98 -22.37
N GLU A 331 20.22 36.00 -21.48
CA GLU A 331 19.98 37.36 -21.87
C GLU A 331 21.05 37.73 -22.91
N GLU A 332 20.70 37.68 -24.19
CA GLU A 332 21.49 38.31 -25.25
C GLU A 332 21.41 39.85 -25.03
N GLU A 333 22.33 40.39 -24.23
CA GLU A 333 22.67 41.79 -24.32
C GLU A 333 23.42 42.03 -25.66
N GLY A 334 22.72 42.56 -26.63
CA GLY A 334 23.29 43.03 -27.86
C GLY A 334 24.39 44.06 -27.61
N HIS A 335 25.63 43.72 -27.92
CA HIS A 335 26.72 44.67 -28.12
C HIS A 335 27.19 44.57 -29.57
N ASP A 336 26.80 45.60 -30.35
CA ASP A 336 27.58 46.08 -31.51
C ASP A 336 28.93 46.56 -30.98
N ASP A 337 30.04 46.09 -31.57
CA ASP A 337 31.13 46.88 -32.14
C ASP A 337 32.49 46.13 -32.13
N ASP A 338 33.03 46.10 -33.36
CA ASP A 338 34.44 46.01 -33.78
C ASP A 338 35.51 45.89 -32.68
N HIS A 339 36.35 44.79 -32.72
CA HIS A 339 37.82 44.92 -32.70
C HIS A 339 38.56 43.58 -32.76
N GLU A 340 39.39 43.48 -33.76
CA GLU A 340 40.78 42.94 -33.88
C GLU A 340 41.16 41.64 -33.09
N GLU A 341 41.60 40.68 -33.91
CA GLU A 341 42.28 39.43 -33.55
C GLU A 341 43.50 39.61 -32.64
N GLU A 342 43.48 39.05 -31.43
CA GLU A 342 44.71 38.50 -30.80
C GLU A 342 44.32 37.21 -30.08
N GLY A 343 44.98 36.09 -30.49
CA GLY A 343 44.76 34.77 -29.92
C GLY A 343 45.22 34.67 -28.48
N HIS A 344 44.36 34.18 -27.66
CA HIS A 344 44.70 33.57 -26.37
C HIS A 344 44.09 32.17 -26.33
N ASP A 345 44.98 31.16 -26.25
CA ASP A 345 44.65 29.82 -25.85
C ASP A 345 44.30 29.88 -24.36
N ASP A 346 43.02 29.93 -24.02
CA ASP A 346 42.53 29.64 -22.68
C ASP A 346 41.78 28.29 -22.75
N ASP A 347 42.43 27.29 -22.17
CA ASP A 347 41.82 26.02 -21.83
C ASP A 347 40.70 26.29 -20.83
N HIS A 348 39.49 26.56 -21.31
CA HIS A 348 38.28 26.40 -20.53
C HIS A 348 38.00 24.89 -20.48
N GLU A 349 38.32 24.25 -19.38
CA GLU A 349 37.72 22.98 -19.01
C GLU A 349 36.20 23.26 -18.99
N GLU A 350 35.51 22.82 -20.03
CA GLU A 350 34.06 22.64 -20.00
C GLU A 350 33.83 21.58 -18.88
N GLU A 351 33.44 22.03 -17.70
CA GLU A 351 32.75 21.15 -16.75
C GLU A 351 31.46 20.72 -17.45
N GLY A 352 31.55 19.63 -18.19
CA GLY A 352 30.40 18.99 -18.77
C GLY A 352 29.48 18.61 -17.60
N HIS A 353 28.29 19.16 -17.59
CA HIS A 353 27.20 18.62 -16.77
C HIS A 353 27.08 17.15 -17.16
N GLU A 354 27.36 16.23 -16.23
CA GLU A 354 27.15 14.81 -16.45
C GLU A 354 25.63 14.61 -16.52
N GLU A 355 25.14 14.34 -17.74
CA GLU A 355 23.77 13.88 -17.97
C GLU A 355 23.48 12.72 -17.00
N GLY A 356 22.55 12.91 -16.03
CA GLY A 356 22.04 11.85 -15.17
C GLY A 356 22.30 11.99 -13.67
N GLU A 357 22.64 13.17 -13.13
CA GLU A 357 22.66 13.37 -11.68
C GLU A 357 21.20 13.44 -11.15
N ALA A 358 20.93 12.70 -10.06
CA ALA A 358 19.60 12.69 -9.44
C ALA A 358 19.34 14.04 -8.75
N GLU A 359 18.17 14.63 -8.97
CA GLU A 359 17.73 15.84 -8.27
C GLU A 359 17.58 15.58 -6.79
N LEU A 360 16.91 14.49 -6.43
CA LEU A 360 16.83 14.00 -5.07
C LEU A 360 17.58 12.65 -4.99
N ASP A 361 18.57 12.55 -4.13
CA ASP A 361 19.28 11.31 -3.79
C ASP A 361 19.34 11.19 -2.27
N MET A 362 18.71 10.17 -1.72
CA MET A 362 18.52 10.04 -0.28
C MET A 362 18.71 8.59 0.19
N ASN A 363 19.52 8.42 1.23
CA ASN A 363 19.70 7.16 1.92
C ASN A 363 19.06 7.20 3.31
N GLN A 364 18.17 6.25 3.59
CA GLN A 364 17.57 6.06 4.91
C GLN A 364 17.99 4.71 5.47
N VAL A 365 18.64 4.74 6.62
CA VAL A 365 19.02 3.53 7.38
C VAL A 365 18.20 3.44 8.66
N THR A 366 17.42 2.38 8.82
CA THR A 366 16.62 2.13 10.03
C THR A 366 17.05 0.83 10.70
N ASN A 367 17.34 0.88 12.01
CA ASN A 367 17.61 -0.28 12.82
C ASN A 367 16.52 -0.42 13.88
N THR A 368 16.01 -1.64 14.09
CA THR A 368 14.95 -1.92 15.06
C THR A 368 15.33 -3.06 16.00
N LEU A 369 14.84 -2.98 17.24
CA LEU A 369 14.87 -4.05 18.22
C LEU A 369 13.51 -4.15 18.88
N ASP A 370 12.85 -5.30 18.71
CA ASP A 370 11.58 -5.63 19.36
C ASP A 370 11.78 -6.79 20.34
N ILE A 371 11.35 -6.59 21.58
CA ILE A 371 11.39 -7.60 22.63
C ILE A 371 9.97 -7.84 23.12
N LYS A 372 9.52 -9.11 23.12
CA LYS A 372 8.21 -9.49 23.63
C LYS A 372 8.31 -10.69 24.55
N LEU A 373 7.88 -10.52 25.80
CA LEU A 373 7.81 -11.56 26.82
C LEU A 373 6.34 -11.95 27.03
N SER A 374 6.01 -13.21 26.74
CA SER A 374 4.68 -13.79 26.95
C SER A 374 4.67 -14.62 28.23
N MET A 375 3.74 -14.31 29.14
CA MET A 375 3.66 -14.91 30.48
C MET A 375 2.21 -15.26 30.82
N PRO A 376 1.68 -16.43 30.46
CA PRO A 376 0.40 -16.88 30.97
C PRO A 376 0.50 -17.10 32.48
N GLN A 377 -0.27 -16.36 33.29
CA GLN A 377 -0.25 -16.43 34.74
C GLN A 377 -1.19 -17.50 35.30
N SER A 378 -2.24 -17.83 34.53
CA SER A 378 -3.23 -18.85 34.84
C SER A 378 -4.02 -19.20 33.60
N GLU A 379 -4.91 -20.19 33.68
CA GLU A 379 -5.86 -20.53 32.58
C GLU A 379 -6.75 -19.32 32.16
N ASN A 380 -6.90 -18.32 33.03
CA ASN A 380 -7.77 -17.18 32.83
C ASN A 380 -7.03 -15.85 32.61
N LEU A 381 -5.71 -15.79 32.79
CA LEU A 381 -4.94 -14.54 32.70
C LEU A 381 -3.65 -14.77 31.91
N ASN A 382 -3.56 -14.07 30.77
CA ASN A 382 -2.35 -13.98 29.97
C ASN A 382 -1.79 -12.55 30.08
N ILE A 383 -0.50 -12.43 30.27
CA ILE A 383 0.22 -11.15 30.31
C ILE A 383 1.28 -11.17 29.22
N VAL A 384 1.39 -10.07 28.50
CA VAL A 384 2.47 -9.79 27.56
C VAL A 384 3.09 -8.45 27.93
N MET A 385 4.42 -8.41 27.98
CA MET A 385 5.20 -7.20 28.13
C MET A 385 6.16 -7.08 26.97
N GLY A 386 6.44 -5.88 26.53
CA GLY A 386 7.40 -5.68 25.44
C GLY A 386 8.02 -4.30 25.45
N ALA A 387 9.09 -4.20 24.67
CA ALA A 387 9.79 -2.96 24.38
C ALA A 387 10.17 -2.92 22.91
N ASN A 388 10.10 -1.73 22.32
CA ASN A 388 10.49 -1.45 20.94
C ASN A 388 11.52 -0.32 20.96
N ILE A 389 12.55 -0.47 20.15
CA ILE A 389 13.57 0.56 19.91
C ILE A 389 13.69 0.69 18.39
N LEU A 390 13.71 1.93 17.90
CA LEU A 390 13.99 2.23 16.52
C LEU A 390 15.00 3.38 16.47
N SER A 391 16.01 3.25 15.62
CA SER A 391 16.97 4.31 15.31
C SER A 391 17.03 4.43 13.79
N GLN A 392 16.78 5.62 13.29
CA GLN A 392 16.78 5.96 11.88
C GLN A 392 17.74 7.12 11.64
N ASN A 393 18.50 7.02 10.56
CA ASN A 393 19.36 8.07 10.02
C ASN A 393 18.96 8.30 8.58
N ILE A 394 18.91 9.56 8.15
CA ILE A 394 18.67 10.01 6.78
C ILE A 394 19.81 10.91 6.37
N GLU A 395 20.40 10.62 5.22
CA GLU A 395 21.44 11.40 4.57
C GLU A 395 21.03 11.71 3.13
N ASN A 396 21.20 12.96 2.71
CA ASN A 396 20.90 13.46 1.38
C ASN A 396 22.18 13.64 0.57
N PHE A 397 22.14 13.33 -0.71
CA PHE A 397 23.27 13.38 -1.64
C PHE A 397 22.91 14.10 -2.96
N GLY A 398 21.62 14.41 -3.20
CA GLY A 398 21.13 15.10 -4.38
C GLY A 398 21.41 16.60 -4.34
N HIS A 399 21.12 17.28 -5.44
CA HIS A 399 21.25 18.73 -5.54
C HIS A 399 20.21 19.48 -4.70
N GLU A 400 19.04 18.89 -4.51
CA GLU A 400 17.95 19.47 -3.74
C GLU A 400 17.71 18.69 -2.45
N GLU A 401 17.56 19.46 -1.36
CA GLU A 401 17.25 18.93 -0.04
C GLU A 401 15.79 19.28 0.32
N LEU A 402 14.84 18.39 0.05
CA LEU A 402 13.45 18.56 0.54
C LEU A 402 13.39 18.49 2.07
N ILE A 403 14.21 17.64 2.67
CA ILE A 403 14.36 17.48 4.12
C ILE A 403 15.84 17.42 4.49
N PRO A 404 16.27 17.99 5.62
CA PRO A 404 17.65 17.98 6.05
C PRO A 404 18.11 16.59 6.50
N ASP A 405 19.42 16.39 6.50
CA ASP A 405 20.05 15.27 7.20
C ASP A 405 19.54 15.18 8.64
N SER A 406 19.21 13.96 9.07
CA SER A 406 18.52 13.82 10.35
C SER A 406 18.67 12.46 11.00
N ASP A 407 18.59 12.47 12.34
CA ASP A 407 18.52 11.31 13.19
C ASP A 407 17.20 11.26 13.94
N MET A 408 16.51 10.11 13.92
CA MET A 408 15.33 9.84 14.71
C MET A 408 15.52 8.62 15.59
N ASN A 409 15.14 8.74 16.87
CA ASN A 409 15.20 7.63 17.81
C ASN A 409 13.86 7.48 18.53
N ASP A 410 13.29 6.27 18.46
CA ASP A 410 12.06 5.88 19.15
C ASP A 410 12.35 4.87 20.24
N PHE A 411 11.66 5.03 21.37
CA PHE A 411 11.60 4.05 22.44
C PHE A 411 10.15 3.86 22.88
N GLY A 412 9.71 2.60 22.95
CA GLY A 412 8.40 2.23 23.46
C GLY A 412 8.49 1.09 24.47
N ILE A 413 7.67 1.15 25.53
CA ILE A 413 7.48 0.05 26.47
C ILE A 413 6.01 -0.16 26.74
N TYR A 414 5.56 -1.42 26.73
CA TYR A 414 4.14 -1.74 26.88
C TYR A 414 3.87 -2.97 27.74
N GLY A 415 2.66 -3.01 28.27
CA GLY A 415 2.11 -4.17 28.96
C GLY A 415 0.65 -4.40 28.59
N LEU A 416 0.31 -5.66 28.37
CA LEU A 416 -1.03 -6.14 28.02
C LEU A 416 -1.46 -7.24 28.94
N GLY A 417 -2.69 -7.17 29.43
CA GLY A 417 -3.35 -8.24 30.19
C GLY A 417 -4.63 -8.69 29.47
N GLN A 418 -4.73 -9.98 29.19
CA GLN A 418 -5.94 -10.60 28.66
C GLN A 418 -6.55 -11.51 29.71
N VAL A 419 -7.81 -11.25 30.06
CA VAL A 419 -8.54 -11.97 31.09
C VAL A 419 -9.73 -12.69 30.48
N SER A 420 -9.87 -13.99 30.74
CA SER A 420 -11.06 -14.75 30.38
C SER A 420 -12.22 -14.36 31.30
N ILE A 421 -13.34 -13.98 30.71
CA ILE A 421 -14.61 -13.70 31.40
C ILE A 421 -15.67 -14.72 30.99
N LYS A 422 -16.80 -14.76 31.67
CA LYS A 422 -17.87 -15.67 31.29
C LYS A 422 -18.29 -15.44 29.82
N ASN A 423 -18.09 -16.43 28.95
CA ASN A 423 -18.37 -16.39 27.52
C ASN A 423 -17.68 -15.18 26.84
N GLY A 424 -16.38 -15.04 26.98
CA GLY A 424 -15.64 -13.96 26.33
C GLY A 424 -14.29 -13.66 26.95
N GLN A 425 -13.74 -12.52 26.58
CA GLN A 425 -12.42 -12.04 27.02
C GLN A 425 -12.46 -10.53 27.21
N ALA A 426 -11.63 -10.05 28.13
CA ALA A 426 -11.32 -8.64 28.30
C ALA A 426 -9.82 -8.43 28.07
N LEU A 427 -9.47 -7.31 27.45
CA LEU A 427 -8.09 -6.88 27.17
C LEU A 427 -7.90 -5.51 27.81
N ILE A 428 -6.77 -5.32 28.51
CA ILE A 428 -6.33 -4.03 29.02
C ILE A 428 -4.88 -3.86 28.63
N GLY A 429 -4.54 -2.69 28.14
CA GLY A 429 -3.18 -2.37 27.74
C GLY A 429 -2.76 -0.97 28.14
N VAL A 430 -1.48 -0.81 28.41
CA VAL A 430 -0.82 0.48 28.65
C VAL A 430 0.51 0.51 27.93
N ARG A 431 0.89 1.70 27.42
CA ARG A 431 2.12 1.92 26.70
C ARG A 431 2.65 3.33 26.96
N TYR A 432 3.97 3.45 27.03
CA TYR A 432 4.69 4.70 26.98
C TYR A 432 5.58 4.72 25.76
N ASP A 433 5.56 5.83 25.02
CA ASP A 433 6.40 6.08 23.85
C ASP A 433 7.17 7.39 24.03
N SER A 434 8.37 7.43 23.47
CA SER A 434 9.23 8.62 23.36
C SER A 434 9.90 8.61 21.99
N ARG A 435 9.85 9.73 21.28
CA ARG A 435 10.54 10.01 20.01
C ARG A 435 11.40 11.24 20.15
N SER A 436 12.66 11.16 19.71
CA SER A 436 13.59 12.28 19.59
C SER A 436 14.04 12.41 18.14
N ILE A 437 13.97 13.61 17.59
CA ILE A 437 14.36 13.93 16.22
C ILE A 437 15.40 15.05 16.29
N ASN A 438 16.50 14.89 15.56
CA ASN A 438 17.57 15.88 15.45
C ASN A 438 17.94 16.06 13.98
N SER A 439 18.06 17.30 13.55
CA SER A 439 18.55 17.70 12.24
C SER A 439 19.34 19.01 12.36
N ASP A 440 19.98 19.41 11.30
CA ASP A 440 20.69 20.71 11.25
C ASP A 440 19.72 21.90 11.35
N MET A 441 18.44 21.73 11.01
CA MET A 441 17.39 22.74 11.13
C MET A 441 16.78 22.83 12.53
N GLY A 442 17.05 21.84 13.41
CA GLY A 442 16.54 21.86 14.78
C GLY A 442 16.33 20.48 15.39
N SER A 443 15.71 20.46 16.57
CA SER A 443 15.39 19.23 17.27
C SER A 443 13.98 19.27 17.84
N ALA A 444 13.35 18.08 17.95
CA ALA A 444 12.03 17.92 18.54
C ALA A 444 11.94 16.65 19.36
N ASP A 445 11.36 16.75 20.57
CA ASP A 445 11.14 15.63 21.48
C ASP A 445 9.66 15.48 21.77
N PHE A 446 9.17 14.25 21.65
CA PHE A 446 7.77 13.92 21.89
C PHE A 446 7.69 12.72 22.84
N SER A 447 6.69 12.71 23.72
CA SER A 447 6.39 11.54 24.54
C SER A 447 4.93 11.46 24.92
N ASN A 448 4.40 10.26 25.07
CA ASN A 448 3.02 10.07 25.45
C ASN A 448 2.76 8.74 26.19
N PHE A 449 1.69 8.74 27.00
CA PHE A 449 1.12 7.52 27.58
C PHE A 449 -0.18 7.18 26.83
N ASN A 450 -0.28 5.93 26.39
CA ASN A 450 -1.45 5.39 25.72
C ASN A 450 -2.06 4.24 26.53
N GLY A 451 -3.37 4.08 26.40
CA GLY A 451 -4.09 2.99 27.03
C GLY A 451 -5.16 2.41 26.12
N SER A 452 -5.49 1.15 26.34
CA SER A 452 -6.60 0.49 25.66
C SER A 452 -7.40 -0.41 26.59
N ILE A 453 -8.70 -0.51 26.32
CA ILE A 453 -9.60 -1.49 26.93
C ILE A 453 -10.42 -2.10 25.82
N GLY A 454 -10.49 -3.43 25.80
CA GLY A 454 -11.31 -4.19 24.88
C GLY A 454 -12.11 -5.26 25.59
N ILE A 455 -13.32 -5.50 25.13
CA ILE A 455 -14.18 -6.58 25.60
C ILE A 455 -14.74 -7.32 24.41
N ARG A 456 -14.60 -8.62 24.41
CA ARG A 456 -15.26 -9.55 23.51
C ARG A 456 -16.25 -10.40 24.28
N LYS A 457 -17.45 -10.55 23.74
CA LYS A 457 -18.53 -11.35 24.30
C LYS A 457 -19.06 -12.33 23.26
N ASP A 458 -19.05 -13.60 23.59
CA ASP A 458 -19.53 -14.68 22.71
C ASP A 458 -20.94 -15.12 23.12
N TYR A 459 -21.77 -15.26 22.11
CA TYR A 459 -23.09 -15.86 22.16
C TYR A 459 -23.11 -17.12 21.27
N GLU A 460 -24.19 -17.83 21.20
CA GLU A 460 -24.27 -19.09 20.45
C GLU A 460 -23.83 -18.93 18.99
N ASN A 461 -24.35 -17.92 18.29
CA ASN A 461 -24.05 -17.67 16.86
C ASN A 461 -23.49 -16.27 16.63
N SER A 462 -23.09 -15.55 17.66
CA SER A 462 -22.59 -14.20 17.46
C SER A 462 -21.50 -13.82 18.44
N THR A 463 -20.64 -12.91 18.00
CA THR A 463 -19.56 -12.32 18.81
C THR A 463 -19.70 -10.81 18.75
N LEU A 464 -19.77 -10.19 19.92
CA LEU A 464 -19.75 -8.74 20.07
C LEU A 464 -18.39 -8.30 20.59
N ARG A 465 -17.78 -7.29 19.96
CA ARG A 465 -16.54 -6.66 20.43
C ARG A 465 -16.78 -5.18 20.64
N PHE A 466 -16.20 -4.65 21.70
CA PHE A 466 -16.15 -3.23 21.98
C PHE A 466 -14.74 -2.87 22.43
N ASN A 467 -14.13 -1.86 21.80
CA ASN A 467 -12.78 -1.41 22.09
C ASN A 467 -12.75 0.10 22.24
N LEU A 468 -11.96 0.56 23.20
CA LEU A 468 -11.61 1.96 23.43
C LEU A 468 -10.08 2.05 23.51
N ALA A 469 -9.48 3.03 22.83
CA ALA A 469 -8.05 3.29 22.98
C ALA A 469 -7.71 4.76 22.77
N SER A 470 -6.67 5.20 23.45
CA SER A 470 -5.95 6.42 23.09
C SER A 470 -4.76 6.07 22.22
N GLY A 471 -4.48 6.90 21.22
CA GLY A 471 -3.34 6.80 20.31
C GLY A 471 -2.57 8.10 20.25
N TYR A 472 -1.40 8.02 19.65
CA TYR A 472 -0.47 9.13 19.54
C TYR A 472 0.39 8.95 18.28
N ARG A 473 0.66 10.05 17.59
CA ARG A 473 1.61 10.12 16.48
C ARG A 473 2.44 11.40 16.61
N ALA A 474 3.75 11.25 16.68
CA ALA A 474 4.65 12.40 16.56
C ALA A 474 4.67 12.89 15.11
N PRO A 475 4.85 14.19 14.84
CA PRO A 475 5.16 14.68 13.50
C PRO A 475 6.39 13.94 12.94
N ASN A 476 6.42 13.76 11.62
CA ASN A 476 7.57 13.19 10.94
C ASN A 476 8.56 14.29 10.50
N LEU A 477 9.65 13.87 9.88
CA LEU A 477 10.71 14.77 9.42
C LEU A 477 10.23 15.79 8.38
N VAL A 478 9.46 15.33 7.40
CA VAL A 478 8.91 16.19 6.33
C VAL A 478 7.94 17.23 6.95
N GLU A 479 7.04 16.81 7.84
CA GLU A 479 6.09 17.71 8.50
C GLU A 479 6.79 18.79 9.35
N LEU A 480 7.95 18.48 9.93
CA LEU A 480 8.70 19.40 10.79
C LEU A 480 9.65 20.31 10.00
N PHE A 481 10.34 19.75 9.01
CA PHE A 481 11.55 20.37 8.47
C PHE A 481 11.57 20.50 6.94
N ALA A 482 10.50 20.12 6.21
CA ALA A 482 10.47 20.34 4.77
C ALA A 482 10.67 21.84 4.45
N ASP A 483 11.55 22.16 3.50
CA ASP A 483 11.76 23.50 2.96
C ASP A 483 12.38 23.37 1.55
N GLY A 484 11.59 22.92 0.59
CA GLY A 484 12.09 22.65 -0.76
C GLY A 484 11.02 22.22 -1.75
N VAL A 485 11.44 22.05 -2.99
CA VAL A 485 10.61 21.56 -4.08
C VAL A 485 10.44 20.04 -3.94
N HIS A 486 9.23 19.58 -4.14
CA HIS A 486 8.89 18.18 -4.26
C HIS A 486 8.51 17.90 -5.73
N HIS A 487 9.48 17.52 -6.55
CA HIS A 487 9.35 17.38 -8.00
C HIS A 487 8.23 16.45 -8.41
N ALA A 488 8.17 15.25 -7.81
CA ALA A 488 7.11 14.27 -8.10
C ALA A 488 5.67 14.79 -7.88
N THR A 489 5.50 15.95 -7.23
CA THR A 489 4.18 16.55 -6.97
C THR A 489 4.03 17.98 -7.48
N ASN A 490 5.08 18.53 -8.09
CA ASN A 490 5.16 19.87 -8.63
C ASN A 490 4.70 20.93 -7.60
N ARG A 491 5.32 20.95 -6.41
CA ARG A 491 4.96 21.87 -5.32
C ARG A 491 6.16 22.15 -4.41
N TYR A 492 6.17 23.34 -3.79
CA TYR A 492 7.10 23.70 -2.73
C TYR A 492 6.48 23.36 -1.38
N GLU A 493 7.15 22.55 -0.53
CA GLU A 493 6.64 22.16 0.79
C GLU A 493 7.37 22.90 1.92
N ILE A 494 6.60 23.41 2.89
CA ILE A 494 7.13 24.06 4.08
C ILE A 494 6.61 23.34 5.32
N GLY A 495 7.53 22.77 6.10
CA GLY A 495 7.29 22.15 7.39
C GLY A 495 7.08 23.18 8.51
N SER A 496 6.79 22.70 9.72
CA SER A 496 6.66 23.56 10.89
C SER A 496 7.20 22.87 12.16
N THR A 497 8.23 23.46 12.74
CA THR A 497 8.80 23.00 14.03
C THR A 497 7.88 23.24 15.23
N ASN A 498 6.76 23.96 15.04
CA ASN A 498 5.78 24.23 16.10
C ASN A 498 4.66 23.19 16.17
N LEU A 499 4.71 22.13 15.36
CA LEU A 499 3.70 21.08 15.37
C LEU A 499 3.71 20.30 16.68
N ASN A 500 2.53 20.05 17.23
CA ASN A 500 2.31 19.14 18.34
C ASN A 500 2.13 17.72 17.81
N ALA A 501 2.32 16.73 18.69
CA ALA A 501 1.94 15.37 18.37
C ALA A 501 0.41 15.21 18.27
N GLU A 502 -0.05 14.52 17.26
CA GLU A 502 -1.46 14.12 17.13
C GLU A 502 -1.86 13.19 18.27
N LYS A 503 -3.05 13.37 18.82
CA LYS A 503 -3.63 12.49 19.84
C LYS A 503 -5.00 12.02 19.39
N SER A 504 -5.22 10.73 19.47
CA SER A 504 -6.44 10.08 19.04
C SER A 504 -7.14 9.42 20.21
N PHE A 505 -8.48 9.51 20.22
CA PHE A 505 -9.33 8.70 21.06
C PHE A 505 -10.32 7.93 20.17
N GLN A 506 -10.12 6.62 20.10
CA GLN A 506 -10.87 5.76 19.20
C GLN A 506 -11.83 4.84 19.93
N THR A 507 -13.00 4.66 19.35
CA THR A 507 -14.06 3.74 19.79
C THR A 507 -14.44 2.82 18.64
N ASP A 508 -14.44 1.52 18.88
CA ASP A 508 -14.84 0.51 17.91
C ASP A 508 -15.91 -0.42 18.47
N LEU A 509 -16.93 -0.70 17.65
CA LEU A 509 -17.95 -1.68 17.92
C LEU A 509 -18.07 -2.64 16.75
N SER A 510 -17.92 -3.95 17.01
CA SER A 510 -18.04 -4.99 15.99
C SER A 510 -19.04 -6.07 16.43
N LEU A 511 -19.90 -6.47 15.51
CA LEU A 511 -20.83 -7.60 15.66
C LEU A 511 -20.61 -8.59 14.52
N ASP A 512 -20.17 -9.80 14.86
CA ASP A 512 -20.10 -10.91 13.94
C ASP A 512 -21.23 -11.91 14.24
N VAL A 513 -21.98 -12.28 13.23
CA VAL A 513 -23.06 -13.31 13.32
C VAL A 513 -22.72 -14.43 12.34
N ASN A 514 -22.51 -15.63 12.89
CA ASN A 514 -22.09 -16.80 12.13
C ASN A 514 -23.16 -17.87 12.20
N ASN A 515 -23.73 -18.23 11.06
CA ASN A 515 -24.65 -19.34 10.90
C ASN A 515 -23.98 -20.41 10.00
N ASP A 516 -24.60 -21.57 9.88
CA ASP A 516 -24.06 -22.71 9.11
C ASP A 516 -23.77 -22.34 7.64
N ASP A 517 -24.56 -21.43 7.04
CA ASP A 517 -24.50 -21.06 5.63
C ASP A 517 -24.20 -19.58 5.37
N SER A 518 -24.01 -18.79 6.42
CA SER A 518 -23.82 -17.33 6.26
C SER A 518 -23.07 -16.69 7.41
N ASN A 519 -22.25 -15.70 7.06
CA ASN A 519 -21.53 -14.85 8.00
C ASN A 519 -21.88 -13.41 7.73
N LEU A 520 -22.24 -12.66 8.78
CA LEU A 520 -22.46 -11.22 8.74
C LEU A 520 -21.50 -10.56 9.72
N SER A 521 -20.74 -9.60 9.25
CA SER A 521 -19.93 -8.69 10.07
C SER A 521 -20.46 -7.28 9.92
N PHE A 522 -20.62 -6.60 11.04
CA PHE A 522 -21.00 -5.20 11.13
C PHE A 522 -20.02 -4.48 12.04
N ASP A 523 -19.29 -3.51 11.51
CA ASP A 523 -18.25 -2.77 12.20
C ASP A 523 -18.58 -1.28 12.17
N LEU A 524 -18.50 -0.59 13.31
CA LEU A 524 -18.62 0.85 13.47
C LEU A 524 -17.37 1.39 14.15
N PHE A 525 -16.93 2.55 13.74
CA PHE A 525 -15.82 3.25 14.38
C PHE A 525 -16.10 4.75 14.52
N TYR A 526 -15.51 5.32 15.54
CA TYR A 526 -15.40 6.76 15.76
C TYR A 526 -14.01 7.07 16.26
N ASN A 527 -13.35 8.08 15.68
CA ASN A 527 -12.02 8.53 16.05
C ASN A 527 -12.02 10.05 16.19
N ASP A 528 -11.66 10.56 17.36
CA ASP A 528 -11.47 11.97 17.67
C ASP A 528 -9.97 12.24 17.72
N ILE A 529 -9.47 13.16 16.89
CA ILE A 529 -8.05 13.43 16.72
C ILE A 529 -7.81 14.91 17.03
N SER A 530 -7.07 15.16 18.10
CA SER A 530 -6.53 16.48 18.38
C SER A 530 -5.24 16.71 17.62
N ASP A 531 -5.02 17.95 17.17
CA ASP A 531 -3.82 18.36 16.45
C ASP A 531 -3.55 17.54 15.16
N TYR A 532 -4.60 17.19 14.40
CA TYR A 532 -4.47 16.47 13.12
C TYR A 532 -3.65 17.27 12.12
N ILE A 533 -2.54 16.68 11.62
CA ILE A 533 -1.59 17.32 10.71
C ILE A 533 -2.02 17.05 9.27
N TYR A 534 -2.07 18.04 8.43
CA TYR A 534 -2.32 17.91 7.01
C TYR A 534 -1.65 19.03 6.21
N LEU A 535 -1.44 18.77 4.93
CA LEU A 535 -0.83 19.69 4.00
C LEU A 535 -1.92 20.55 3.35
N THR A 536 -1.72 21.87 3.27
CA THR A 536 -2.67 22.81 2.67
C THR A 536 -1.97 23.81 1.74
N PRO A 537 -2.54 24.12 0.55
CA PRO A 537 -1.96 25.10 -0.35
C PRO A 537 -2.10 26.53 0.19
N SER A 538 -1.11 27.35 -0.10
CA SER A 538 -1.16 28.79 0.12
C SER A 538 -1.32 29.54 -1.22
N SER A 539 -1.44 30.86 -1.15
CA SER A 539 -1.39 31.73 -2.33
C SER A 539 0.03 32.13 -2.75
N MET A 540 1.03 31.67 -2.01
CA MET A 540 2.44 31.97 -2.26
C MET A 540 3.00 31.08 -3.35
N MET A 541 3.92 31.61 -4.16
CA MET A 541 4.73 30.89 -5.13
C MET A 541 6.19 31.10 -4.77
N ILE A 542 7.00 30.06 -4.86
CA ILE A 542 8.46 30.09 -4.71
C ILE A 542 9.02 29.30 -5.91
N ASP A 543 9.93 29.88 -6.65
CA ASP A 543 10.61 29.30 -7.82
C ASP A 543 9.64 28.65 -8.85
N GLY A 544 8.51 29.34 -9.09
CA GLY A 544 7.46 28.85 -9.98
C GLY A 544 6.50 27.84 -9.36
N TYR A 545 6.82 27.26 -8.20
CA TYR A 545 6.01 26.25 -7.52
C TYR A 545 5.04 26.83 -6.51
N ARG A 546 3.85 26.27 -6.42
CA ARG A 546 2.87 26.64 -5.40
C ARG A 546 3.31 26.13 -4.03
N VAL A 547 3.31 27.03 -3.02
CA VAL A 547 3.70 26.69 -1.66
C VAL A 547 2.58 25.95 -0.94
N TYR A 548 2.91 24.83 -0.32
CA TYR A 548 2.07 24.07 0.59
C TYR A 548 2.66 24.07 1.99
N ASN A 549 1.83 24.27 3.02
CA ASN A 549 2.26 24.30 4.40
C ASN A 549 1.66 23.16 5.20
N TYR A 550 2.44 22.58 6.11
CA TYR A 550 1.93 21.66 7.11
C TYR A 550 1.26 22.41 8.24
N VAL A 551 -0.01 22.12 8.46
CA VAL A 551 -0.87 22.79 9.47
C VAL A 551 -1.53 21.75 10.37
N GLN A 552 -2.04 22.21 11.53
CA GLN A 552 -2.74 21.36 12.49
C GLN A 552 -4.13 21.90 12.81
N GLN A 553 -5.09 20.97 12.93
CA GLN A 553 -6.46 21.26 13.34
C GLN A 553 -7.08 20.04 14.01
N ASN A 554 -8.00 20.22 14.98
CA ASN A 554 -8.75 19.08 15.49
C ASN A 554 -9.65 18.51 14.39
N ALA A 555 -9.79 17.19 14.39
CA ALA A 555 -10.56 16.47 13.38
C ALA A 555 -11.27 15.26 14.00
N TYR A 556 -12.37 14.84 13.37
CA TYR A 556 -13.01 13.57 13.72
C TYR A 556 -13.41 12.77 12.50
N LEU A 557 -13.30 11.46 12.65
CA LEU A 557 -13.66 10.49 11.63
C LEU A 557 -14.65 9.49 12.23
N TRP A 558 -15.65 9.10 11.44
CA TRP A 558 -16.52 7.99 11.80
C TRP A 558 -16.98 7.25 10.56
N GLY A 559 -17.38 6.02 10.74
CA GLY A 559 -17.82 5.22 9.62
C GLY A 559 -18.28 3.83 10.03
N GLY A 560 -18.56 3.03 9.01
CA GLY A 560 -18.95 1.66 9.23
C GLY A 560 -18.77 0.78 8.01
N GLU A 561 -18.67 -0.50 8.28
CA GLU A 561 -18.49 -1.55 7.30
C GLU A 561 -19.51 -2.65 7.53
N ILE A 562 -20.09 -3.17 6.46
CA ILE A 562 -20.98 -4.33 6.48
C ILE A 562 -20.40 -5.37 5.52
N ASN A 563 -20.12 -6.56 6.01
CA ASN A 563 -19.65 -7.68 5.20
C ASN A 563 -20.61 -8.85 5.39
N TYR A 564 -21.18 -9.33 4.30
CA TYR A 564 -22.11 -10.45 4.31
C TYR A 564 -21.67 -11.51 3.31
N SER A 565 -21.33 -12.69 3.81
CA SER A 565 -21.00 -13.87 3.03
C SER A 565 -22.09 -14.92 3.19
N LYS A 566 -22.55 -15.50 2.10
CA LYS A 566 -23.57 -16.53 2.09
C LYS A 566 -23.27 -17.65 1.10
N GLN A 567 -23.26 -18.89 1.60
CA GLN A 567 -23.41 -20.07 0.76
C GLN A 567 -24.87 -20.11 0.30
N THR A 568 -25.10 -19.93 -1.00
CA THR A 568 -26.46 -19.89 -1.54
C THR A 568 -27.09 -21.32 -1.53
N GLY A 569 -28.40 -21.44 -1.86
CA GLY A 569 -29.01 -22.75 -2.05
C GLY A 569 -28.35 -23.58 -3.18
N ILE A 570 -27.48 -22.97 -3.98
CA ILE A 570 -26.66 -23.59 -5.02
C ILE A 570 -25.29 -23.91 -4.42
N LYS A 571 -24.96 -25.19 -4.26
CA LYS A 571 -23.75 -25.64 -3.53
C LYS A 571 -22.42 -25.09 -4.04
N TRP A 572 -22.35 -24.75 -5.31
CA TRP A 572 -21.13 -24.22 -5.93
C TRP A 572 -21.11 -22.68 -6.01
N LEU A 573 -22.07 -21.97 -5.39
CA LEU A 573 -22.17 -20.52 -5.45
C LEU A 573 -22.14 -19.90 -4.05
N VAL A 574 -21.09 -19.13 -3.77
CA VAL A 574 -20.96 -18.26 -2.61
C VAL A 574 -21.15 -16.81 -3.04
N SER A 575 -21.94 -16.06 -2.30
CA SER A 575 -22.17 -14.61 -2.51
C SER A 575 -21.52 -13.83 -1.38
N ASN A 576 -20.66 -12.88 -1.70
CA ASN A 576 -20.02 -11.96 -0.76
C ASN A 576 -20.42 -10.53 -1.12
N THR A 577 -20.95 -9.81 -0.15
CA THR A 577 -21.38 -8.40 -0.28
C THR A 577 -20.65 -7.58 0.75
N SER A 578 -20.06 -6.46 0.35
CA SER A 578 -19.54 -5.45 1.29
C SER A 578 -20.10 -4.06 0.98
N LEU A 579 -20.25 -3.27 2.03
CA LEU A 579 -20.64 -1.87 1.99
C LEU A 579 -19.77 -1.11 2.98
N GLU A 580 -19.14 -0.03 2.54
CA GLU A 580 -18.17 0.74 3.32
C GLU A 580 -18.48 2.22 3.21
N TYR A 581 -18.44 2.91 4.34
CA TYR A 581 -18.62 4.35 4.42
C TYR A 581 -17.69 4.96 5.45
N THR A 582 -17.02 6.05 5.08
CA THR A 582 -16.18 6.87 5.96
C THR A 582 -16.56 8.32 5.80
N PHE A 583 -16.69 9.00 6.93
CA PHE A 583 -16.90 10.43 7.03
C PHE A 583 -15.79 11.03 7.87
N ALA A 584 -15.23 12.16 7.42
CA ALA A 584 -14.20 12.88 8.16
C ALA A 584 -14.34 14.39 7.95
N GLU A 585 -14.15 15.14 9.02
CA GLU A 585 -14.11 16.61 8.96
C GLU A 585 -13.24 17.21 10.07
N SER A 586 -12.77 18.40 9.82
CA SER A 586 -12.09 19.24 10.80
C SER A 586 -13.08 19.87 11.79
N GLU A 587 -12.58 20.46 12.88
CA GLU A 587 -13.39 21.19 13.86
C GLU A 587 -14.21 22.35 13.24
N ASP A 588 -13.71 22.96 12.18
CA ASP A 588 -14.38 24.03 11.44
C ASP A 588 -15.43 23.51 10.44
N GLY A 589 -15.59 22.19 10.31
CA GLY A 589 -16.57 21.53 9.44
C GLY A 589 -16.11 21.36 8.00
N GLU A 590 -14.82 21.54 7.72
CA GLU A 590 -14.21 21.28 6.42
C GLU A 590 -13.93 19.79 6.24
N ALA A 591 -14.12 19.28 5.03
CA ALA A 591 -13.78 17.88 4.73
C ALA A 591 -12.27 17.65 4.80
N LEU A 592 -11.85 16.51 5.36
CA LEU A 592 -10.47 16.08 5.29
C LEU A 592 -10.15 15.51 3.88
N PRO A 593 -8.87 15.57 3.45
CA PRO A 593 -8.46 15.04 2.15
C PRO A 593 -8.51 13.51 2.09
N PHE A 594 -8.63 12.97 0.89
CA PHE A 594 -8.58 11.54 0.58
C PHE A 594 -9.61 10.68 1.31
N ILE A 595 -10.80 11.21 1.54
CA ILE A 595 -11.88 10.41 2.16
C ILE A 595 -12.59 9.59 1.08
N PRO A 596 -12.58 8.24 1.18
CA PRO A 596 -13.15 7.36 0.16
C PRO A 596 -14.67 7.58 0.03
N PRO A 597 -15.23 7.51 -1.18
CA PRO A 597 -16.68 7.53 -1.39
C PRO A 597 -17.34 6.27 -0.82
N LEU A 598 -18.67 6.32 -0.61
CA LEU A 598 -19.44 5.12 -0.30
C LEU A 598 -19.16 4.05 -1.36
N THR A 599 -18.65 2.90 -0.91
CA THR A 599 -18.24 1.79 -1.76
C THR A 599 -19.12 0.57 -1.52
N PHE A 600 -19.69 0.02 -2.60
CA PHE A 600 -20.41 -1.24 -2.62
C PHE A 600 -19.64 -2.25 -3.46
N ASN A 601 -19.45 -3.45 -2.91
CA ASN A 601 -18.79 -4.55 -3.61
C ASN A 601 -19.65 -5.82 -3.51
N GLN A 602 -19.89 -6.48 -4.65
CA GLN A 602 -20.60 -7.75 -4.75
C GLN A 602 -19.75 -8.76 -5.51
N THR A 603 -19.36 -9.83 -4.82
CA THR A 603 -18.58 -10.92 -5.43
C THR A 603 -19.40 -12.22 -5.42
N PHE A 604 -19.44 -12.90 -6.55
CA PHE A 604 -19.97 -14.23 -6.70
C PHE A 604 -18.82 -15.20 -6.99
N ASN A 605 -18.56 -16.12 -6.06
CA ASN A 605 -17.60 -17.19 -6.24
C ASN A 605 -18.32 -18.46 -6.67
N LEU A 606 -17.99 -18.95 -7.85
CA LEU A 606 -18.57 -20.12 -8.48
C LEU A 606 -17.53 -21.26 -8.47
N ASN A 607 -17.63 -22.14 -7.50
CA ASN A 607 -16.72 -23.28 -7.30
C ASN A 607 -17.35 -24.52 -7.92
N PHE A 608 -17.18 -24.72 -9.24
CA PHE A 608 -17.81 -25.81 -9.96
C PHE A 608 -17.24 -27.20 -9.59
N SER A 609 -15.94 -27.21 -9.25
CA SER A 609 -15.23 -28.38 -8.72
C SER A 609 -14.04 -27.92 -7.86
N SER A 610 -13.28 -28.85 -7.28
CA SER A 610 -11.99 -28.53 -6.64
C SER A 610 -11.00 -27.90 -7.61
N ASP A 611 -11.13 -28.19 -8.90
CA ASP A 611 -10.14 -27.87 -9.93
C ASP A 611 -10.52 -26.64 -10.77
N TYR A 612 -11.79 -26.21 -10.71
CA TYR A 612 -12.27 -25.09 -11.54
C TYR A 612 -13.16 -24.13 -10.76
N SER A 613 -12.74 -22.87 -10.71
CA SER A 613 -13.51 -21.77 -10.11
C SER A 613 -13.58 -20.56 -11.02
N LEU A 614 -14.66 -19.78 -10.83
CA LEU A 614 -14.90 -18.50 -11.49
C LEU A 614 -15.31 -17.48 -10.42
N GLU A 615 -14.78 -16.27 -10.50
CA GLU A 615 -15.22 -15.13 -9.71
C GLU A 615 -15.84 -14.07 -10.62
N ILE A 616 -16.99 -13.54 -10.21
CA ILE A 616 -17.64 -12.38 -10.81
C ILE A 616 -17.69 -11.30 -9.74
N ASN A 617 -17.02 -10.20 -9.95
CA ASN A 617 -16.92 -9.11 -9.00
C ASN A 617 -17.51 -7.82 -9.61
N PHE A 618 -18.46 -7.22 -8.91
CA PHE A 618 -19.06 -5.93 -9.25
C PHE A 618 -18.72 -4.93 -8.15
N ILE A 619 -18.13 -3.80 -8.55
CA ILE A 619 -17.76 -2.69 -7.68
C ILE A 619 -18.57 -1.47 -8.10
N ALA A 620 -19.13 -0.74 -7.15
CA ALA A 620 -19.74 0.56 -7.36
C ALA A 620 -19.29 1.55 -6.29
N LYS A 621 -18.78 2.68 -6.73
CA LYS A 621 -18.42 3.82 -5.87
C LYS A 621 -19.37 4.98 -6.16
N SER A 622 -19.87 5.63 -5.12
CA SER A 622 -20.75 6.79 -5.26
C SER A 622 -19.93 8.02 -5.68
N LYS A 623 -20.62 9.06 -6.18
CA LYS A 623 -19.99 10.38 -6.32
C LYS A 623 -19.43 10.82 -4.97
N GLN A 624 -18.19 11.36 -4.97
CA GLN A 624 -17.61 12.08 -3.84
C GLN A 624 -17.71 13.58 -4.09
N SER A 625 -18.63 14.22 -3.39
CA SER A 625 -18.84 15.66 -3.49
C SER A 625 -18.44 16.42 -2.22
N ARG A 626 -18.06 15.69 -1.16
CA ARG A 626 -17.54 16.26 0.06
C ARG A 626 -16.02 16.14 0.04
N VAL A 627 -15.37 17.17 -0.46
CA VAL A 627 -13.94 17.18 -0.74
C VAL A 627 -13.28 18.31 0.07
N SER A 628 -11.98 18.20 0.33
CA SER A 628 -11.19 19.25 0.93
C SER A 628 -11.03 20.45 -0.05
N MET A 629 -10.52 21.58 0.45
CA MET A 629 -10.43 22.84 -0.31
C MET A 629 -9.59 22.71 -1.61
N PHE A 630 -8.68 21.72 -1.67
CA PHE A 630 -7.76 21.52 -2.80
C PHE A 630 -8.02 20.21 -3.56
N GLU A 631 -9.15 19.55 -3.29
CA GLU A 631 -9.60 18.39 -4.04
C GLU A 631 -10.80 18.73 -4.91
N GLU A 632 -10.93 18.01 -6.01
CA GLU A 632 -12.08 18.10 -6.90
C GLU A 632 -13.10 17.00 -6.61
N GLU A 633 -14.38 17.33 -6.80
CA GLU A 633 -15.44 16.32 -6.79
C GLU A 633 -15.16 15.23 -7.82
N THR A 634 -15.51 14.00 -7.48
CA THR A 634 -15.30 12.85 -8.37
C THR A 634 -16.63 12.15 -8.61
N ASP A 635 -16.97 11.95 -9.88
CA ASP A 635 -18.20 11.25 -10.26
C ASP A 635 -18.17 9.77 -9.85
N GLY A 636 -19.35 9.24 -9.54
CA GLY A 636 -19.48 7.83 -9.19
C GLY A 636 -19.32 6.92 -10.41
N TYR A 637 -18.81 5.72 -10.17
CA TYR A 637 -18.61 4.73 -11.22
C TYR A 637 -18.95 3.31 -10.77
N SER A 638 -19.04 2.40 -11.74
CA SER A 638 -19.17 0.97 -11.47
C SER A 638 -18.36 0.15 -12.45
N LEU A 639 -17.75 -0.92 -11.96
CA LEU A 639 -16.93 -1.84 -12.73
C LEU A 639 -17.44 -3.27 -12.58
N LEU A 640 -17.22 -4.07 -13.60
CA LEU A 640 -17.38 -5.52 -13.58
C LEU A 640 -16.02 -6.16 -13.86
N ASN A 641 -15.60 -7.04 -12.97
CA ASN A 641 -14.38 -7.82 -13.11
C ASN A 641 -14.72 -9.32 -13.11
N LEU A 642 -13.97 -10.09 -13.88
CA LEU A 642 -14.11 -11.54 -13.99
C LEU A 642 -12.75 -12.18 -13.77
N SER A 643 -12.70 -13.29 -13.03
CA SER A 643 -11.48 -14.07 -12.95
C SER A 643 -11.79 -15.58 -12.82
N GLY A 644 -10.82 -16.40 -13.19
CA GLY A 644 -10.98 -17.85 -13.13
C GLY A 644 -9.68 -18.57 -12.89
N ASN A 645 -9.82 -19.73 -12.29
CA ASN A 645 -8.74 -20.64 -11.91
C ASN A 645 -9.05 -22.03 -12.46
N TRP A 646 -8.03 -22.69 -12.99
CA TRP A 646 -8.09 -24.10 -13.41
C TRP A 646 -6.86 -24.82 -12.89
N MET A 647 -7.08 -25.71 -11.91
CA MET A 647 -6.05 -26.58 -11.38
C MET A 647 -6.00 -27.87 -12.18
N THR A 648 -4.82 -28.28 -12.60
CA THR A 648 -4.57 -29.53 -13.35
C THR A 648 -3.19 -30.05 -12.99
N SER A 649 -2.74 -31.08 -13.69
CA SER A 649 -1.38 -31.60 -13.50
C SER A 649 -0.63 -31.64 -14.81
N LEU A 650 0.66 -31.34 -14.77
CA LEU A 650 1.59 -31.45 -15.88
C LEU A 650 2.80 -32.26 -15.42
N LEU A 651 3.12 -33.35 -16.13
CA LEU A 651 4.23 -34.26 -15.80
C LEU A 651 4.16 -34.85 -14.37
N GLY A 652 2.96 -34.91 -13.80
CA GLY A 652 2.73 -35.46 -12.45
C GLY A 652 2.78 -34.41 -11.33
N ASN A 653 3.03 -33.17 -11.65
CA ASN A 653 3.11 -32.02 -10.72
C ASN A 653 1.92 -31.09 -10.90
N ASP A 654 1.61 -30.29 -9.88
CA ASP A 654 0.47 -29.38 -9.89
C ASP A 654 0.72 -28.16 -10.79
N LEU A 655 -0.22 -27.93 -11.69
CA LEU A 655 -0.29 -26.76 -12.56
C LEU A 655 -1.59 -26.02 -12.32
N ASN A 656 -1.49 -24.74 -11.93
CA ASN A 656 -2.62 -23.84 -11.86
C ASN A 656 -2.55 -22.86 -13.03
N VAL A 657 -3.56 -22.85 -13.91
CA VAL A 657 -3.73 -21.89 -14.98
C VAL A 657 -4.83 -20.92 -14.55
N PHE A 658 -4.56 -19.62 -14.65
CA PHE A 658 -5.49 -18.60 -14.20
C PHE A 658 -5.57 -17.44 -15.17
N TRP A 659 -6.67 -16.69 -15.07
CA TRP A 659 -6.92 -15.51 -15.86
C TRP A 659 -7.79 -14.50 -15.11
N SER A 660 -7.72 -13.23 -15.51
CA SER A 660 -8.67 -12.20 -15.09
C SER A 660 -8.98 -11.24 -16.25
N ILE A 661 -10.12 -10.57 -16.14
CA ILE A 661 -10.50 -9.43 -16.96
C ILE A 661 -10.98 -8.35 -16.00
N ASP A 662 -10.16 -7.35 -15.79
CA ASP A 662 -10.51 -6.18 -15.00
C ASP A 662 -11.15 -5.14 -15.94
N ASN A 663 -12.12 -4.37 -15.42
CA ASN A 663 -12.89 -3.39 -16.21
C ASN A 663 -13.44 -3.97 -17.53
N VAL A 664 -14.27 -5.01 -17.43
CA VAL A 664 -14.80 -5.77 -18.60
C VAL A 664 -15.40 -4.90 -19.70
N PHE A 665 -16.05 -3.79 -19.30
CA PHE A 665 -16.73 -2.90 -20.23
C PHE A 665 -15.85 -1.79 -20.81
N ASP A 666 -14.56 -1.77 -20.44
CA ASP A 666 -13.60 -0.76 -20.87
C ASP A 666 -14.12 0.66 -20.56
N LYS A 667 -14.58 0.84 -19.34
CA LYS A 667 -15.15 2.10 -18.90
C LYS A 667 -14.02 3.06 -18.49
N GLU A 668 -14.06 4.28 -19.01
CA GLU A 668 -13.28 5.38 -18.50
C GLU A 668 -13.82 5.85 -17.16
N TYR A 669 -12.95 6.00 -16.16
CA TYR A 669 -13.32 6.45 -14.83
C TYR A 669 -12.13 7.05 -14.08
N TYR A 670 -12.44 7.90 -13.10
CA TYR A 670 -11.50 8.45 -12.14
C TYR A 670 -11.80 7.88 -10.75
N ASP A 671 -10.79 7.32 -10.08
CA ASP A 671 -10.93 6.98 -8.65
C ASP A 671 -10.68 8.24 -7.82
N HIS A 672 -11.50 8.47 -6.78
CA HIS A 672 -11.32 9.63 -5.91
C HIS A 672 -9.96 9.66 -5.20
N LEU A 673 -9.40 8.48 -4.92
CA LEU A 673 -8.11 8.31 -4.25
C LEU A 673 -6.92 8.26 -5.22
N SER A 674 -7.16 8.39 -6.53
CA SER A 674 -6.09 8.51 -7.53
C SER A 674 -5.47 9.92 -7.49
N ARG A 675 -4.15 9.97 -7.38
CA ARG A 675 -3.39 11.23 -7.48
C ARG A 675 -3.37 11.75 -8.91
N LEU A 676 -3.39 10.84 -9.88
CA LEU A 676 -3.42 11.14 -11.33
C LEU A 676 -4.69 11.87 -11.76
N LYS A 677 -5.81 11.72 -11.00
CA LYS A 677 -7.04 12.48 -11.23
C LYS A 677 -6.80 13.99 -11.27
N ARG A 678 -5.88 14.49 -10.45
CA ARG A 678 -5.57 15.92 -10.32
C ARG A 678 -5.00 16.52 -11.59
N ILE A 679 -4.31 15.70 -12.36
CA ILE A 679 -3.74 16.02 -13.67
C ILE A 679 -4.59 15.47 -14.82
N GLY A 680 -5.89 15.14 -14.60
CA GLY A 680 -6.82 14.73 -15.64
C GLY A 680 -6.61 13.32 -16.21
N ILE A 681 -5.73 12.50 -15.62
CA ILE A 681 -5.43 11.16 -16.10
C ILE A 681 -6.44 10.16 -15.51
N PRO A 682 -7.21 9.43 -16.34
CA PRO A 682 -8.12 8.39 -15.90
C PRO A 682 -7.39 7.13 -15.41
N GLU A 683 -8.11 6.30 -14.68
CA GLU A 683 -7.64 4.96 -14.30
C GLU A 683 -7.55 4.03 -15.54
N MET A 684 -6.80 2.93 -15.38
CA MET A 684 -6.62 1.92 -16.42
C MET A 684 -7.94 1.48 -17.07
N GLY A 685 -7.94 1.36 -18.37
CA GLY A 685 -8.98 0.71 -19.16
C GLY A 685 -9.06 -0.80 -18.89
N ARG A 686 -9.63 -1.56 -19.81
CA ARG A 686 -9.74 -3.03 -19.66
C ARG A 686 -8.37 -3.69 -19.67
N ASN A 687 -8.10 -4.50 -18.65
CA ASN A 687 -6.91 -5.35 -18.58
C ASN A 687 -7.31 -6.84 -18.63
N ILE A 688 -6.67 -7.60 -19.51
CA ILE A 688 -6.79 -9.06 -19.56
C ILE A 688 -5.47 -9.63 -19.06
N SER A 689 -5.54 -10.38 -17.96
CA SER A 689 -4.39 -11.05 -17.41
C SER A 689 -4.50 -12.55 -17.57
N VAL A 690 -3.41 -13.21 -17.90
CA VAL A 690 -3.29 -14.67 -17.95
C VAL A 690 -2.00 -15.11 -17.31
N GLY A 691 -2.01 -16.29 -16.69
CA GLY A 691 -0.80 -16.78 -16.10
C GLY A 691 -0.88 -18.25 -15.67
N LEU A 692 0.23 -18.72 -15.16
CA LEU A 692 0.35 -20.08 -14.65
C LEU A 692 1.23 -20.11 -13.39
N LYS A 693 0.90 -21.03 -12.47
CA LYS A 693 1.74 -21.40 -11.35
C LYS A 693 2.01 -22.90 -11.45
N TYR A 694 3.28 -23.29 -11.46
CA TYR A 694 3.71 -24.67 -11.59
C TYR A 694 4.60 -25.04 -10.40
N ASN A 695 4.23 -26.09 -9.68
CA ASN A 695 5.01 -26.65 -8.58
C ASN A 695 5.73 -27.92 -9.08
N PHE A 696 7.05 -28.02 -8.84
CA PHE A 696 7.87 -29.12 -9.35
C PHE A 696 9.01 -29.53 -8.40
#